data_9eb80da79bcdfd3e27be4934d0a6831a
#
_entry.id   9eb80da79bcdfd3e27be4934d0a6831a
#
_cell.length_a   1.000
_cell.length_b   1.000
_cell.length_c   1.000
_cell.angle_alpha   90.00
_cell.angle_beta   90.00
_cell.angle_gamma   90.00
#
_symmetry.space_group_name_H-M   'P 1'
#
loop_
_entity.id
_entity.type
_entity.pdbx_description
1 polymer ?
#
loop_
_entity_poly.entity_id
_entity_poly.type
_entity_poly.pdbx_seq_one_letter_code
_entity_poly.pdbx_strand_id
1 'polypeptide(L)'
;MAGDEQTSGIVSTPKGGLYGGLFDPTGFGIDPNTLALLIDARWTTMFNGPNPATTIPYAFPTQASDYTAGANYPSPQYLTGFAPLTADQMAATKTSFDLVASYTDLTFVPAASGLASAAAIRVVQTGYIDPQVGAASWGFYPYFGGSAAGDLFLGSNGNTPNKYYGTDAFNTIMHELGHTLGLKHGHETTNHGALAPQYNDNEFSVMTYASYLGANTSGATEAWVGSSPQSYMMFDIAALQALYGANFNKVGASATYTWNNTTGQESINGLVAPDTGVTLTNKIFSTVWTGGAHTTYDLSNFGDNQVDDLRPGHWLTFSYAQLADLNNLAPEGTPQFQAQGNIYNSLLYHGNTDSEITTLITGSGNDKIIGNDLDNFLNAGAGHDTIIAGIGDDIMIGGPDADSIFFHFGNGILSSGHDILRDTPADLNGDQVWGFGSGYTSALDVLGVRFGQISLVVSDNHQSATLSAPDATTKLNGLFTGGDFMIDTRGSGDQEHTTFSFVQYMPTLSEGKAVNSSVLNGIGNQPFLTGDGSVHFTLTFNQAVSSYANTLGYYQVSADGTIHDVRILFSNTHNAAAGQTIDLGVPNNNERIGFFLIQDGSDKYGNVPNDLYFLSPSTHLSANLNSSSTPVLLSASQGTLTAAQVFHSFDSLNPGGAPQVLSGVLPGQHDLQIGFEDMQNGVGDNDFQDVVVSIHASHGYLIG
;
A
#
# COMPACT_ATOMS: atom_id res chain seq x y z
N MET A 1 26.96 -16.17 -17.93
CA MET A 1 25.92 -16.62 -18.85
C MET A 1 25.59 -18.07 -18.53
N ALA A 2 24.40 -18.38 -18.04
CA ALA A 2 23.87 -19.71 -18.23
C ALA A 2 23.82 -19.89 -19.73
N GLY A 3 24.61 -20.84 -20.26
CA GLY A 3 24.89 -20.91 -21.69
C GLY A 3 23.62 -21.08 -22.52
N ASP A 4 23.63 -20.51 -23.72
CA ASP A 4 22.62 -20.58 -24.79
C ASP A 4 22.30 -22.03 -25.28
N GLU A 5 22.52 -23.07 -24.49
CA GLU A 5 22.17 -24.45 -24.80
C GLU A 5 20.73 -24.78 -24.39
N GLN A 6 19.77 -23.96 -24.83
CA GLN A 6 18.37 -24.06 -24.46
C GLN A 6 17.47 -24.62 -25.56
N THR A 7 17.79 -25.73 -26.16
CA THR A 7 16.87 -26.41 -27.06
C THR A 7 16.76 -27.88 -26.74
N SER A 8 16.23 -28.27 -25.59
CA SER A 8 15.75 -29.65 -25.48
C SER A 8 14.74 -29.82 -24.35
N GLY A 9 13.49 -29.74 -24.74
CA GLY A 9 12.45 -30.61 -24.18
C GLY A 9 12.09 -30.46 -22.72
N ILE A 10 10.85 -30.04 -22.47
CA ILE A 10 10.12 -30.15 -21.19
C ILE A 10 10.49 -31.46 -20.48
N VAL A 11 10.90 -31.38 -19.22
CA VAL A 11 11.23 -32.55 -18.38
C VAL A 11 9.96 -33.33 -18.08
N SER A 12 9.78 -34.43 -18.79
CA SER A 12 8.68 -35.40 -18.54
C SER A 12 8.91 -36.28 -17.31
N THR A 13 10.10 -36.23 -16.70
CA THR A 13 10.46 -37.02 -15.52
C THR A 13 10.48 -36.13 -14.29
N PRO A 14 9.75 -36.45 -13.21
CA PRO A 14 9.72 -35.62 -12.02
C PRO A 14 11.08 -35.60 -11.31
N LYS A 15 11.46 -34.44 -10.80
CA LYS A 15 12.62 -34.26 -9.93
C LYS A 15 12.15 -33.83 -8.53
N GLY A 16 12.43 -34.63 -7.50
CA GLY A 16 11.88 -34.39 -6.17
C GLY A 16 10.34 -34.37 -6.12
N GLY A 17 9.69 -35.11 -7.04
CA GLY A 17 8.23 -35.15 -7.17
C GLY A 17 7.63 -33.98 -7.95
N LEU A 18 8.43 -33.05 -8.46
CA LEU A 18 7.99 -31.88 -9.23
C LEU A 18 8.42 -31.98 -10.70
N TYR A 19 7.72 -31.26 -11.56
CA TYR A 19 8.00 -31.17 -13.00
C TYR A 19 8.34 -29.72 -13.36
N GLY A 20 9.21 -29.52 -14.34
CA GLY A 20 9.32 -28.25 -15.04
C GLY A 20 8.11 -28.09 -15.96
N GLY A 21 7.27 -27.10 -15.70
CA GLY A 21 6.08 -26.77 -16.48
C GLY A 21 6.22 -25.44 -17.21
N LEU A 22 5.55 -25.31 -18.36
CA LEU A 22 5.46 -24.04 -19.04
C LEU A 22 4.55 -23.09 -18.26
N PHE A 23 4.90 -21.80 -18.28
CA PHE A 23 4.11 -20.71 -17.75
C PHE A 23 3.73 -19.80 -18.91
N ASP A 24 2.45 -19.51 -19.06
CA ASP A 24 1.96 -18.54 -20.03
C ASP A 24 1.60 -17.24 -19.28
N PRO A 25 2.36 -16.17 -19.45
CA PRO A 25 2.12 -14.89 -18.79
C PRO A 25 0.99 -14.08 -19.45
N THR A 26 0.45 -14.54 -20.58
CA THR A 26 -0.60 -13.81 -21.31
C THR A 26 -1.88 -13.70 -20.46
N GLY A 27 -2.44 -12.50 -20.36
CA GLY A 27 -3.68 -12.26 -19.61
C GLY A 27 -3.49 -11.91 -18.13
N PHE A 28 -2.27 -11.89 -17.61
CA PHE A 28 -1.99 -11.50 -16.21
C PHE A 28 -1.78 -9.99 -16.01
N GLY A 29 -1.69 -9.19 -17.10
CA GLY A 29 -1.43 -7.74 -16.99
C GLY A 29 -0.07 -7.40 -16.33
N ILE A 30 0.91 -8.29 -16.50
CA ILE A 30 2.23 -8.17 -15.87
C ILE A 30 3.01 -7.01 -16.52
N ASP A 31 3.70 -6.22 -15.70
CA ASP A 31 4.57 -5.14 -16.16
C ASP A 31 5.65 -5.66 -17.14
N PRO A 32 5.95 -4.92 -18.22
CA PRO A 32 6.93 -5.36 -19.22
C PRO A 32 8.33 -5.67 -18.67
N ASN A 33 8.80 -4.97 -17.64
CA ASN A 33 10.10 -5.24 -17.02
C ASN A 33 10.04 -6.52 -16.18
N THR A 34 8.94 -6.77 -15.49
CA THR A 34 8.68 -8.05 -14.81
C THR A 34 8.67 -9.21 -15.81
N LEU A 35 7.98 -9.07 -16.95
CA LEU A 35 7.99 -10.06 -18.04
C LEU A 35 9.39 -10.32 -18.56
N ALA A 36 10.22 -9.29 -18.69
CA ALA A 36 11.59 -9.40 -19.20
C ALA A 36 12.49 -10.32 -18.37
N LEU A 37 12.11 -10.64 -17.14
CA LEU A 37 12.83 -11.59 -16.28
C LEU A 37 12.34 -13.04 -16.40
N LEU A 38 11.26 -13.32 -17.11
CA LEU A 38 10.66 -14.65 -17.17
C LEU A 38 11.24 -15.51 -18.32
N ILE A 39 11.50 -16.78 -18.00
CA ILE A 39 11.87 -17.82 -18.97
C ILE A 39 10.64 -18.63 -19.44
N ASP A 40 9.43 -18.29 -18.99
CA ASP A 40 8.18 -19.01 -19.25
C ASP A 40 8.17 -20.45 -18.73
N ALA A 41 8.89 -20.71 -17.65
CA ALA A 41 8.92 -22.00 -17.00
C ALA A 41 8.94 -21.86 -15.47
N ARG A 42 8.27 -22.81 -14.80
CA ARG A 42 8.19 -22.88 -13.34
C ARG A 42 8.06 -24.34 -12.85
N TRP A 43 8.24 -24.54 -11.57
CA TRP A 43 7.95 -25.84 -10.95
C TRP A 43 6.44 -26.05 -10.82
N THR A 44 5.99 -27.26 -11.18
CA THR A 44 4.59 -27.69 -11.13
C THR A 44 4.48 -29.07 -10.47
N THR A 45 3.29 -29.39 -9.92
CA THR A 45 3.04 -30.68 -9.29
C THR A 45 2.66 -31.79 -10.28
N MET A 46 2.32 -31.40 -11.52
CA MET A 46 1.95 -32.32 -12.61
C MET A 46 2.65 -31.89 -13.89
N PHE A 47 3.05 -32.85 -14.72
CA PHE A 47 3.62 -32.58 -16.02
C PHE A 47 2.66 -31.72 -16.88
N ASN A 48 3.13 -30.57 -17.33
CA ASN A 48 2.32 -29.55 -18.03
C ASN A 48 1.06 -29.13 -17.26
N GLY A 49 1.05 -29.26 -15.93
CA GLY A 49 -0.05 -28.79 -15.09
C GLY A 49 -0.13 -27.27 -15.03
N PRO A 50 -1.34 -26.71 -14.93
CA PRO A 50 -1.54 -25.25 -14.87
C PRO A 50 -1.12 -24.65 -13.53
N ASN A 51 -1.09 -25.45 -12.46
CA ASN A 51 -0.84 -24.95 -11.11
C ASN A 51 0.64 -24.99 -10.75
N PRO A 52 1.19 -23.91 -10.17
CA PRO A 52 2.56 -23.92 -9.64
C PRO A 52 2.71 -24.90 -8.48
N ALA A 53 3.95 -25.32 -8.23
CA ALA A 53 4.28 -25.99 -6.99
C ALA A 53 4.16 -24.98 -5.82
N THR A 54 3.67 -25.42 -4.67
CA THR A 54 3.66 -24.63 -3.42
C THR A 54 4.75 -25.08 -2.44
N THR A 55 5.37 -26.23 -2.69
CA THR A 55 6.44 -26.78 -1.87
C THR A 55 7.56 -27.29 -2.75
N ILE A 56 8.80 -26.84 -2.47
CA ILE A 56 9.99 -27.24 -3.19
C ILE A 56 10.93 -28.00 -2.25
N PRO A 57 11.12 -29.32 -2.47
CA PRO A 57 12.09 -30.09 -1.71
C PRO A 57 13.52 -29.76 -2.16
N TYR A 58 14.42 -29.48 -1.20
CA TYR A 58 15.82 -29.19 -1.46
C TYR A 58 16.77 -30.14 -0.75
N ALA A 59 18.01 -30.23 -1.24
CA ALA A 59 19.08 -30.96 -0.58
C ALA A 59 20.45 -30.28 -0.76
N PHE A 60 21.35 -30.56 0.18
CA PHE A 60 22.76 -30.21 0.13
C PHE A 60 23.55 -31.51 -0.02
N PRO A 61 23.81 -31.99 -1.25
CA PRO A 61 24.55 -33.23 -1.49
C PRO A 61 25.96 -33.22 -0.89
N THR A 62 26.39 -34.36 -0.36
CA THR A 62 27.72 -34.50 0.29
C THR A 62 28.70 -35.26 -0.55
N GLN A 63 28.26 -35.85 -1.67
CA GLN A 63 29.10 -36.62 -2.58
C GLN A 63 28.66 -36.49 -4.02
N ALA A 64 29.59 -36.47 -4.97
CA ALA A 64 29.30 -36.32 -6.40
C ALA A 64 28.40 -37.45 -6.96
N SER A 65 28.44 -38.64 -6.34
CA SER A 65 27.59 -39.77 -6.73
C SER A 65 26.08 -39.49 -6.52
N ASP A 66 25.71 -38.51 -5.70
CA ASP A 66 24.33 -38.08 -5.51
C ASP A 66 23.71 -37.50 -6.80
N TYR A 67 24.55 -37.10 -7.78
CA TYR A 67 24.13 -36.58 -9.09
C TYR A 67 24.12 -37.67 -10.17
N THR A 68 24.86 -38.75 -10.00
CA THR A 68 25.12 -39.75 -11.04
C THR A 68 24.46 -41.09 -10.76
N ALA A 69 23.65 -41.24 -9.73
CA ALA A 69 22.96 -42.48 -9.38
C ALA A 69 22.01 -42.94 -10.50
N GLY A 70 22.53 -43.74 -11.45
CA GLY A 70 21.76 -44.50 -12.42
C GLY A 70 21.68 -43.97 -13.86
N ALA A 71 22.25 -42.80 -14.21
CA ALA A 71 22.32 -42.32 -15.60
C ALA A 71 23.42 -41.26 -15.77
N ASN A 72 23.87 -41.04 -16.99
CA ASN A 72 24.78 -39.96 -17.34
C ASN A 72 24.19 -38.61 -16.93
N TYR A 73 24.84 -37.96 -15.97
CA TYR A 73 24.49 -36.58 -15.62
C TYR A 73 24.69 -35.69 -16.86
N PRO A 74 23.73 -34.89 -17.30
CA PRO A 74 23.78 -34.21 -18.59
C PRO A 74 24.91 -33.16 -18.69
N SER A 75 25.42 -32.69 -17.54
CA SER A 75 26.44 -31.65 -17.48
C SER A 75 27.54 -32.03 -16.48
N PRO A 76 28.35 -33.09 -16.77
CA PRO A 76 29.32 -33.64 -15.83
C PRO A 76 30.47 -32.69 -15.50
N GLN A 77 30.73 -31.67 -16.34
CA GLN A 77 31.78 -30.67 -16.10
C GLN A 77 31.50 -29.88 -14.80
N TYR A 78 30.26 -29.64 -14.43
CA TYR A 78 29.92 -28.92 -13.18
C TYR A 78 30.19 -29.72 -11.91
N LEU A 79 30.43 -31.02 -12.01
CA LEU A 79 30.89 -31.85 -10.89
C LEU A 79 32.42 -31.87 -10.74
N THR A 80 33.15 -31.18 -11.61
CA THR A 80 34.60 -31.03 -11.50
C THR A 80 34.93 -30.21 -10.24
N GLY A 81 35.78 -30.73 -9.37
CA GLY A 81 36.10 -30.06 -8.12
C GLY A 81 34.92 -29.98 -7.13
N PHE A 82 33.96 -30.92 -7.26
CA PHE A 82 32.83 -31.03 -6.34
C PHE A 82 33.26 -30.94 -4.88
N ALA A 83 32.57 -30.12 -4.10
CA ALA A 83 32.64 -30.08 -2.65
C ALA A 83 31.28 -29.86 -2.02
N PRO A 84 31.00 -30.42 -0.83
CA PRO A 84 29.81 -30.05 -0.07
C PRO A 84 29.84 -28.56 0.30
N LEU A 85 28.65 -27.99 0.53
CA LEU A 85 28.55 -26.64 1.08
C LEU A 85 29.12 -26.57 2.49
N THR A 86 29.72 -25.44 2.82
CA THR A 86 30.06 -25.08 4.21
C THR A 86 28.79 -24.75 5.01
N ALA A 87 28.90 -24.69 6.33
CA ALA A 87 27.80 -24.31 7.19
C ALA A 87 27.28 -22.89 6.86
N ASP A 88 28.18 -21.96 6.56
CA ASP A 88 27.79 -20.57 6.19
C ASP A 88 27.11 -20.52 4.83
N GLN A 89 27.56 -21.30 3.85
CA GLN A 89 26.89 -21.40 2.54
C GLN A 89 25.49 -22.03 2.66
N MET A 90 25.33 -23.06 3.49
CA MET A 90 24.04 -23.67 3.78
C MET A 90 23.10 -22.67 4.48
N ALA A 91 23.61 -21.87 5.40
CA ALA A 91 22.83 -20.82 6.07
C ALA A 91 22.39 -19.75 5.07
N ALA A 92 23.30 -19.21 4.26
CA ALA A 92 23.01 -18.22 3.23
C ALA A 92 21.96 -18.71 2.21
N THR A 93 22.08 -19.97 1.76
CA THR A 93 21.10 -20.58 0.86
C THR A 93 19.71 -20.68 1.51
N LYS A 94 19.65 -21.09 2.78
CA LYS A 94 18.36 -21.13 3.52
C LYS A 94 17.75 -19.75 3.67
N THR A 95 18.56 -18.75 3.99
CA THR A 95 18.10 -17.35 4.03
C THR A 95 17.52 -16.91 2.68
N SER A 96 18.16 -17.28 1.56
CA SER A 96 17.62 -16.99 0.23
C SER A 96 16.30 -17.72 -0.04
N PHE A 97 16.11 -18.95 0.46
CA PHE A 97 14.81 -19.65 0.42
C PHE A 97 13.75 -18.93 1.26
N ASP A 98 14.12 -18.47 2.46
CA ASP A 98 13.20 -17.76 3.36
C ASP A 98 12.77 -16.42 2.75
N LEU A 99 13.67 -15.71 2.05
CA LEU A 99 13.32 -14.50 1.29
C LEU A 99 12.28 -14.82 0.21
N VAL A 100 12.51 -15.83 -0.64
CA VAL A 100 11.52 -16.21 -1.68
C VAL A 100 10.20 -16.62 -1.06
N ALA A 101 10.21 -17.40 0.03
CA ALA A 101 9.00 -17.82 0.74
C ALA A 101 8.26 -16.64 1.37
N SER A 102 8.96 -15.57 1.74
CA SER A 102 8.31 -14.34 2.25
C SER A 102 7.56 -13.58 1.18
N TYR A 103 7.97 -13.68 -0.09
CA TYR A 103 7.37 -12.98 -1.24
C TYR A 103 6.26 -13.78 -1.93
N THR A 104 6.35 -15.12 -1.88
CA THR A 104 5.54 -16.03 -2.71
C THR A 104 4.80 -17.07 -1.87
N ASP A 105 3.88 -17.79 -2.49
CA ASP A 105 3.21 -18.96 -1.88
C ASP A 105 4.12 -20.21 -1.79
N LEU A 106 5.42 -20.08 -2.07
CA LEU A 106 6.37 -21.18 -1.98
C LEU A 106 6.82 -21.44 -0.53
N THR A 107 7.01 -22.71 -0.22
CA THR A 107 7.75 -23.19 0.95
C THR A 107 8.88 -24.10 0.51
N PHE A 108 10.06 -23.99 1.16
CA PHE A 108 11.19 -24.85 0.90
C PHE A 108 11.36 -25.83 2.05
N VAL A 109 11.44 -27.12 1.73
CA VAL A 109 11.54 -28.19 2.73
C VAL A 109 12.75 -29.10 2.46
N PRO A 110 13.46 -29.57 3.47
CA PRO A 110 14.49 -30.59 3.25
C PRO A 110 13.88 -31.83 2.56
N ALA A 111 14.58 -32.37 1.58
CA ALA A 111 14.13 -33.57 0.88
C ALA A 111 13.94 -34.77 1.84
N ALA A 112 12.93 -35.58 1.58
CA ALA A 112 12.61 -36.73 2.41
C ALA A 112 13.84 -37.65 2.58
N SER A 113 14.10 -38.08 3.79
CA SER A 113 15.22 -38.96 4.17
C SER A 113 16.61 -38.40 3.87
N GLY A 114 16.74 -37.07 3.60
CA GLY A 114 18.02 -36.45 3.25
C GLY A 114 18.61 -36.90 1.90
N LEU A 115 17.82 -37.65 1.08
CA LEU A 115 18.26 -38.15 -0.20
C LEU A 115 18.26 -37.05 -1.26
N ALA A 116 19.41 -36.78 -1.85
CA ALA A 116 19.53 -35.81 -2.94
C ALA A 116 18.64 -36.14 -4.14
N SER A 117 18.36 -37.40 -4.40
CA SER A 117 17.45 -37.86 -5.47
C SER A 117 15.97 -37.47 -5.24
N ALA A 118 15.59 -37.13 -3.99
CA ALA A 118 14.25 -36.67 -3.64
C ALA A 118 14.13 -35.13 -3.61
N ALA A 119 15.17 -34.39 -4.02
CA ALA A 119 15.19 -32.95 -4.08
C ALA A 119 14.90 -32.42 -5.49
N ALA A 120 14.10 -31.34 -5.59
CA ALA A 120 13.95 -30.57 -6.83
C ALA A 120 15.16 -29.61 -6.99
N ILE A 121 15.58 -28.96 -5.92
CA ILE A 121 16.77 -28.10 -5.90
C ILE A 121 17.89 -28.79 -5.12
N ARG A 122 19.07 -28.91 -5.75
CA ARG A 122 20.29 -29.42 -5.13
C ARG A 122 21.37 -28.37 -5.22
N VAL A 123 22.03 -28.06 -4.09
CA VAL A 123 23.03 -26.99 -4.03
C VAL A 123 24.36 -27.53 -3.55
N VAL A 124 25.44 -27.30 -4.33
CA VAL A 124 26.81 -27.75 -4.02
C VAL A 124 27.84 -26.75 -4.51
N GLN A 125 29.09 -26.95 -4.12
CA GLN A 125 30.23 -26.25 -4.71
C GLN A 125 30.75 -26.97 -5.96
N THR A 126 31.25 -26.15 -6.91
CA THR A 126 31.98 -26.61 -8.08
C THR A 126 33.34 -25.92 -8.22
N GLY A 127 34.33 -26.63 -8.69
CA GLY A 127 35.61 -26.05 -9.13
C GLY A 127 35.65 -25.74 -10.62
N TYR A 128 34.60 -25.99 -11.36
CA TYR A 128 34.52 -25.70 -12.78
C TYR A 128 34.45 -24.19 -13.02
N ILE A 129 35.22 -23.69 -13.95
CA ILE A 129 35.13 -22.34 -14.49
C ILE A 129 34.93 -22.48 -15.99
N ASP A 130 33.90 -21.83 -16.53
CA ASP A 130 33.66 -21.83 -17.96
C ASP A 130 34.80 -21.08 -18.65
N PRO A 131 35.54 -21.73 -19.57
CA PRO A 131 36.67 -21.10 -20.22
C PRO A 131 36.31 -20.01 -21.25
N GLN A 132 35.05 -19.92 -21.65
CA GLN A 132 34.59 -18.94 -22.63
C GLN A 132 34.08 -17.63 -21.98
N VAL A 133 33.38 -17.75 -20.84
CA VAL A 133 32.74 -16.63 -20.18
C VAL A 133 33.25 -16.34 -18.77
N GLY A 134 34.13 -17.21 -18.23
CA GLY A 134 34.68 -17.06 -16.90
C GLY A 134 33.67 -17.27 -15.76
N ALA A 135 32.45 -17.71 -16.06
CA ALA A 135 31.41 -17.94 -15.05
C ALA A 135 31.86 -19.07 -14.09
N ALA A 136 31.57 -18.91 -12.81
CA ALA A 136 31.94 -19.83 -11.76
C ALA A 136 30.76 -20.39 -10.96
N SER A 137 29.54 -19.82 -11.16
CA SER A 137 28.31 -20.30 -10.52
C SER A 137 27.23 -20.48 -11.59
N TRP A 138 26.27 -21.40 -11.35
CA TRP A 138 25.19 -21.71 -12.29
C TRP A 138 23.94 -22.19 -11.55
N GLY A 139 22.78 -21.68 -11.98
CA GLY A 139 21.45 -22.19 -11.65
C GLY A 139 20.76 -22.76 -12.89
N PHE A 140 20.33 -24.01 -12.87
CA PHE A 140 19.63 -24.63 -13.99
C PHE A 140 18.13 -24.41 -13.90
N TYR A 141 17.52 -23.88 -14.97
CA TYR A 141 16.08 -23.64 -15.05
C TYR A 141 15.23 -24.89 -14.78
N PRO A 142 13.97 -24.73 -14.32
CA PRO A 142 13.07 -25.84 -14.01
C PRO A 142 12.85 -26.84 -15.15
N TYR A 143 12.96 -26.39 -16.39
CA TYR A 143 12.75 -27.25 -17.59
C TYR A 143 14.05 -27.75 -18.23
N PHE A 144 15.19 -27.43 -17.70
CA PHE A 144 16.48 -27.89 -18.25
C PHE A 144 16.59 -29.42 -18.20
N GLY A 145 17.00 -30.02 -19.30
CA GLY A 145 16.93 -31.45 -19.59
C GLY A 145 17.25 -32.41 -18.44
N GLY A 146 16.28 -33.21 -18.06
CA GLY A 146 16.48 -34.39 -17.20
C GLY A 146 16.81 -34.05 -15.74
N SER A 147 17.86 -34.73 -15.23
CA SER A 147 18.24 -34.68 -13.82
C SER A 147 18.95 -33.39 -13.38
N ALA A 148 19.29 -32.49 -14.30
CA ALA A 148 19.99 -31.24 -13.98
C ALA A 148 19.05 -30.07 -13.62
N ALA A 149 17.79 -30.10 -14.03
CA ALA A 149 16.82 -29.04 -13.71
C ALA A 149 16.86 -28.69 -12.22
N GLY A 150 16.93 -27.39 -11.88
CA GLY A 150 16.98 -26.90 -10.49
C GLY A 150 18.29 -27.19 -9.74
N ASP A 151 19.33 -27.71 -10.37
CA ASP A 151 20.65 -27.83 -9.73
C ASP A 151 21.33 -26.47 -9.69
N LEU A 152 21.91 -26.15 -8.55
CA LEU A 152 22.63 -24.93 -8.29
C LEU A 152 24.06 -25.25 -7.89
N PHE A 153 25.02 -24.71 -8.64
CA PHE A 153 26.45 -24.88 -8.45
C PHE A 153 27.08 -23.56 -8.05
N LEU A 154 27.72 -23.49 -6.89
CA LEU A 154 28.44 -22.32 -6.39
C LEU A 154 29.93 -22.48 -6.62
N GLY A 155 30.55 -21.49 -7.25
CA GLY A 155 31.99 -21.52 -7.52
C GLY A 155 32.85 -21.53 -6.26
N SER A 156 33.91 -22.35 -6.25
CA SER A 156 34.87 -22.44 -5.13
C SER A 156 36.03 -21.45 -5.25
N ASN A 157 36.16 -20.72 -6.37
CA ASN A 157 37.32 -19.91 -6.70
C ASN A 157 37.23 -18.47 -6.24
N GLY A 158 37.56 -18.21 -4.99
CA GLY A 158 37.82 -16.86 -4.50
C GLY A 158 36.60 -16.05 -4.03
N ASN A 159 35.43 -16.37 -4.53
CA ASN A 159 34.17 -15.75 -4.09
C ASN A 159 33.34 -16.82 -3.36
N THR A 160 33.80 -17.24 -2.19
CA THR A 160 33.06 -18.21 -1.37
C THR A 160 31.78 -17.56 -0.89
N PRO A 161 30.60 -18.01 -1.38
CA PRO A 161 29.34 -17.49 -0.86
C PRO A 161 29.29 -17.59 0.65
N ASN A 162 29.00 -16.49 1.30
CA ASN A 162 28.89 -16.40 2.75
C ASN A 162 27.50 -15.87 3.14
N LYS A 163 27.16 -15.93 4.41
CA LYS A 163 25.85 -15.55 4.94
C LYS A 163 25.63 -14.04 5.09
N TYR A 164 26.57 -13.22 4.64
CA TYR A 164 26.47 -11.78 4.87
C TYR A 164 25.66 -11.09 3.77
N TYR A 165 24.61 -10.38 4.16
CA TYR A 165 23.85 -9.51 3.27
C TYR A 165 24.73 -8.42 2.64
N GLY A 166 24.34 -7.99 1.45
CA GLY A 166 25.07 -6.95 0.73
C GLY A 166 26.41 -7.39 0.16
N THR A 167 26.79 -8.67 0.26
CA THR A 167 27.98 -9.21 -0.38
C THR A 167 27.65 -9.78 -1.76
N ASP A 168 28.58 -9.67 -2.68
CA ASP A 168 28.49 -10.30 -4.01
C ASP A 168 28.26 -11.82 -3.89
N ALA A 169 28.87 -12.45 -2.88
CA ALA A 169 28.69 -13.87 -2.60
C ALA A 169 27.24 -14.22 -2.23
N PHE A 170 26.54 -13.40 -1.43
CA PHE A 170 25.13 -13.60 -1.10
C PHE A 170 24.24 -13.29 -2.31
N ASN A 171 24.54 -12.22 -3.04
CA ASN A 171 23.85 -11.86 -4.26
C ASN A 171 23.94 -12.97 -5.32
N THR A 172 25.10 -13.63 -5.47
CA THR A 172 25.29 -14.79 -6.35
C THR A 172 24.34 -15.94 -5.98
N ILE A 173 24.14 -16.24 -4.69
CA ILE A 173 23.19 -17.28 -4.27
C ILE A 173 21.75 -16.92 -4.71
N MET A 174 21.33 -15.68 -4.49
CA MET A 174 19.98 -15.22 -4.91
C MET A 174 19.84 -15.28 -6.44
N HIS A 175 20.85 -14.82 -7.18
CA HIS A 175 20.88 -14.85 -8.64
C HIS A 175 20.72 -16.29 -9.18
N GLU A 176 21.56 -17.21 -8.73
CA GLU A 176 21.51 -18.59 -9.19
C GLU A 176 20.23 -19.32 -8.74
N LEU A 177 19.72 -19.00 -7.55
CA LEU A 177 18.43 -19.49 -7.09
C LEU A 177 17.29 -18.94 -7.97
N GLY A 178 17.35 -17.67 -8.38
CA GLY A 178 16.43 -17.08 -9.33
C GLY A 178 16.31 -17.90 -10.63
N HIS A 179 17.46 -18.33 -11.21
CA HIS A 179 17.47 -19.23 -12.36
C HIS A 179 16.77 -20.56 -12.08
N THR A 180 17.04 -21.19 -10.93
CA THR A 180 16.39 -22.46 -10.57
C THR A 180 14.87 -22.33 -10.36
N LEU A 181 14.37 -21.11 -10.21
CA LEU A 181 12.95 -20.79 -10.04
C LEU A 181 12.28 -20.27 -11.34
N GLY A 182 13.07 -19.98 -12.39
CA GLY A 182 12.53 -19.60 -13.70
C GLY A 182 12.78 -18.14 -14.11
N LEU A 183 13.69 -17.43 -13.43
CA LEU A 183 14.13 -16.10 -13.81
C LEU A 183 15.35 -16.17 -14.75
N LYS A 184 15.36 -15.35 -15.81
CA LYS A 184 16.50 -15.16 -16.72
C LYS A 184 17.22 -13.84 -16.42
N HIS A 185 18.39 -13.63 -17.05
CA HIS A 185 19.09 -12.36 -16.90
C HIS A 185 18.28 -11.18 -17.45
N GLY A 186 18.31 -10.07 -16.73
CA GLY A 186 17.59 -8.86 -17.11
C GLY A 186 18.07 -8.21 -18.41
N HIS A 187 19.32 -8.43 -18.82
CA HIS A 187 19.90 -7.91 -20.06
C HIS A 187 19.67 -8.82 -21.30
N GLU A 188 19.16 -10.04 -21.13
CA GLU A 188 18.90 -10.95 -22.22
C GLU A 188 17.63 -10.55 -23.02
N THR A 189 17.78 -10.56 -24.35
CA THR A 189 16.67 -10.18 -25.27
C THR A 189 15.77 -11.35 -25.68
N THR A 190 16.04 -12.55 -25.17
CA THR A 190 15.22 -13.75 -25.44
C THR A 190 13.85 -13.64 -24.77
N ASN A 191 12.89 -14.42 -25.24
CA ASN A 191 11.49 -14.45 -24.77
C ASN A 191 10.85 -13.04 -24.83
N HIS A 192 10.61 -12.42 -23.69
CA HIS A 192 9.90 -11.14 -23.58
C HIS A 192 10.81 -9.89 -23.71
N GLY A 193 12.02 -10.04 -24.25
CA GLY A 193 12.97 -8.94 -24.36
C GLY A 193 13.82 -8.76 -23.09
N ALA A 194 14.55 -7.66 -23.02
CA ALA A 194 15.34 -7.27 -21.86
C ALA A 194 14.61 -6.23 -21.01
N LEU A 195 15.05 -6.03 -19.75
CA LEU A 195 14.67 -4.88 -18.95
C LEU A 195 14.87 -3.58 -19.75
N ALA A 196 13.98 -2.62 -19.56
CA ALA A 196 14.18 -1.30 -20.13
C ALA A 196 15.51 -0.71 -19.62
N PRO A 197 16.28 0.01 -20.44
CA PRO A 197 17.65 0.42 -20.10
C PRO A 197 17.80 1.13 -18.75
N GLN A 198 16.79 1.92 -18.36
CA GLN A 198 16.78 2.66 -17.08
C GLN A 198 16.52 1.77 -15.85
N TYR A 199 16.15 0.52 -16.05
CA TYR A 199 15.85 -0.46 -14.99
C TYR A 199 16.78 -1.68 -15.05
N ASN A 200 17.77 -1.67 -15.95
CA ASN A 200 18.67 -2.80 -16.12
C ASN A 200 19.94 -2.63 -15.28
N ASP A 201 19.75 -2.57 -13.97
CA ASP A 201 20.83 -2.57 -12.98
C ASP A 201 20.37 -3.18 -11.64
N ASN A 202 21.29 -3.27 -10.68
CA ASN A 202 21.04 -3.93 -9.40
C ASN A 202 20.06 -3.18 -8.48
N GLU A 203 19.68 -1.95 -8.81
CA GLU A 203 18.63 -1.25 -8.07
C GLU A 203 17.26 -1.90 -8.30
N PHE A 204 17.07 -2.59 -9.42
CA PHE A 204 15.77 -3.10 -9.85
C PHE A 204 15.71 -4.63 -9.99
N SER A 205 16.86 -5.30 -10.16
CA SER A 205 16.91 -6.75 -10.31
C SER A 205 18.29 -7.32 -9.96
N VAL A 206 18.32 -8.39 -9.17
CA VAL A 206 19.53 -9.18 -8.94
C VAL A 206 19.91 -10.05 -10.15
N MET A 207 19.01 -10.20 -11.12
CA MET A 207 19.20 -11.02 -12.31
C MET A 207 19.99 -10.30 -13.41
N THR A 208 20.39 -9.03 -13.24
CA THR A 208 21.27 -8.34 -14.17
C THR A 208 22.71 -8.37 -13.73
N TYR A 209 23.65 -8.26 -14.67
CA TYR A 209 25.08 -8.11 -14.37
C TYR A 209 25.49 -6.64 -14.22
N ALA A 210 24.66 -5.70 -14.66
CA ALA A 210 24.93 -4.29 -14.47
C ALA A 210 24.70 -3.90 -13.02
N SER A 211 25.71 -3.37 -12.34
CA SER A 211 25.54 -2.88 -10.96
C SER A 211 24.91 -1.49 -10.91
N TYR A 212 25.12 -0.65 -11.91
CA TYR A 212 24.54 0.69 -12.05
C TYR A 212 24.11 0.97 -13.49
N LEU A 213 23.31 1.98 -13.70
CA LEU A 213 22.82 2.37 -15.02
C LEU A 213 23.97 2.62 -16.00
N GLY A 214 24.03 1.78 -17.05
CA GLY A 214 25.06 1.84 -18.08
C GLY A 214 26.35 1.05 -17.75
N ALA A 215 26.38 0.30 -16.65
CA ALA A 215 27.45 -0.63 -16.36
C ALA A 215 27.52 -1.77 -17.38
N ASN A 216 28.67 -2.46 -17.43
CA ASN A 216 28.90 -3.57 -18.33
C ASN A 216 28.08 -4.80 -17.90
N THR A 217 27.43 -5.48 -18.86
CA THR A 217 26.67 -6.71 -18.64
C THR A 217 27.43 -7.97 -19.05
N SER A 218 28.73 -7.87 -19.36
CA SER A 218 29.55 -9.02 -19.83
C SER A 218 30.49 -9.59 -18.75
N GLY A 219 30.42 -9.11 -17.50
CA GLY A 219 31.33 -9.50 -16.42
C GLY A 219 30.66 -9.62 -15.05
N ALA A 220 31.45 -9.71 -14.00
CA ALA A 220 30.97 -9.63 -12.64
C ALA A 220 30.46 -8.22 -12.31
N THR A 221 29.59 -8.10 -11.33
CA THR A 221 29.10 -6.81 -10.79
C THR A 221 30.28 -5.94 -10.34
N GLU A 222 30.18 -4.64 -10.58
CA GLU A 222 31.22 -3.66 -10.25
C GLU A 222 30.96 -2.94 -8.91
N ALA A 223 30.01 -3.42 -8.09
CA ALA A 223 29.68 -2.79 -6.81
C ALA A 223 30.84 -2.90 -5.80
N TRP A 224 30.94 -1.90 -4.92
CA TRP A 224 31.85 -1.97 -3.77
C TRP A 224 31.44 -3.10 -2.81
N VAL A 225 32.42 -3.61 -2.05
CA VAL A 225 32.17 -4.65 -1.05
C VAL A 225 31.08 -4.19 -0.07
N GLY A 226 30.04 -5.01 0.09
CA GLY A 226 28.90 -4.71 0.95
C GLY A 226 27.82 -3.84 0.32
N SER A 227 27.94 -3.48 -0.96
CA SER A 227 26.99 -2.67 -1.73
C SER A 227 26.19 -3.47 -2.75
N SER A 228 26.19 -4.80 -2.67
CA SER A 228 25.27 -5.64 -3.44
C SER A 228 23.88 -5.67 -2.80
N PRO A 229 22.82 -6.00 -3.56
CA PRO A 229 21.47 -6.14 -3.01
C PRO A 229 21.40 -7.09 -1.82
N GLN A 230 20.61 -6.70 -0.82
CA GLN A 230 20.38 -7.46 0.41
C GLN A 230 19.13 -8.34 0.34
N SER A 231 18.34 -8.17 -0.72
CA SER A 231 17.10 -8.90 -1.02
C SER A 231 16.99 -9.12 -2.53
N TYR A 232 16.01 -9.90 -2.97
CA TYR A 232 15.52 -9.72 -4.35
C TYR A 232 14.98 -8.31 -4.51
N MET A 233 15.13 -7.73 -5.71
CA MET A 233 14.68 -6.38 -5.99
C MET A 233 13.27 -6.40 -6.61
N MET A 234 12.67 -5.22 -6.81
CA MET A 234 11.24 -5.10 -7.09
C MET A 234 10.76 -5.92 -8.28
N PHE A 235 11.51 -5.98 -9.39
CA PHE A 235 11.11 -6.77 -10.55
C PHE A 235 11.32 -8.27 -10.36
N ASP A 236 12.33 -8.67 -9.58
CA ASP A 236 12.53 -10.08 -9.23
C ASP A 236 11.39 -10.59 -8.37
N ILE A 237 10.99 -9.82 -7.35
CA ILE A 237 9.87 -10.15 -6.46
C ILE A 237 8.58 -10.30 -7.28
N ALA A 238 8.27 -9.33 -8.15
CA ALA A 238 7.10 -9.37 -9.00
C ALA A 238 7.12 -10.57 -9.97
N ALA A 239 8.29 -10.90 -10.52
CA ALA A 239 8.46 -12.05 -11.42
C ALA A 239 8.28 -13.39 -10.67
N LEU A 240 8.83 -13.52 -9.47
CA LEU A 240 8.62 -14.70 -8.61
C LEU A 240 7.16 -14.84 -8.21
N GLN A 241 6.48 -13.74 -7.89
CA GLN A 241 5.05 -13.72 -7.58
C GLN A 241 4.19 -14.10 -8.79
N ALA A 242 4.53 -13.64 -9.98
CA ALA A 242 3.85 -14.04 -11.22
C ALA A 242 3.96 -15.56 -11.46
N LEU A 243 5.10 -16.16 -11.15
CA LEU A 243 5.31 -17.60 -11.31
C LEU A 243 4.61 -18.44 -10.23
N TYR A 244 4.59 -17.99 -8.98
CA TYR A 244 4.25 -18.84 -7.83
C TYR A 244 3.14 -18.31 -6.92
N GLY A 245 2.54 -17.15 -7.23
CA GLY A 245 1.59 -16.46 -6.37
C GLY A 245 2.29 -15.57 -5.32
N ALA A 246 1.60 -14.53 -4.85
CA ALA A 246 2.12 -13.62 -3.84
C ALA A 246 1.70 -14.04 -2.44
N ASN A 247 2.61 -13.91 -1.49
CA ASN A 247 2.36 -14.25 -0.09
C ASN A 247 1.73 -13.07 0.66
N PHE A 248 0.45 -13.18 0.99
CA PHE A 248 -0.33 -12.23 1.81
C PHE A 248 -0.65 -12.78 3.21
N ASN A 249 0.22 -13.60 3.77
CA ASN A 249 -0.06 -14.25 5.07
C ASN A 249 0.04 -13.31 6.29
N LYS A 250 0.39 -12.04 6.08
CA LYS A 250 0.51 -11.02 7.13
C LYS A 250 -0.67 -10.04 7.16
N VAL A 251 -1.70 -10.25 6.34
CA VAL A 251 -2.92 -9.40 6.37
C VAL A 251 -3.49 -9.33 7.79
N GLY A 252 -3.73 -8.11 8.27
CA GLY A 252 -4.21 -7.83 9.63
C GLY A 252 -3.14 -7.89 10.73
N ALA A 253 -1.89 -8.21 10.41
CA ALA A 253 -0.76 -8.05 11.32
C ALA A 253 -0.19 -6.63 11.23
N SER A 254 0.62 -6.22 12.22
CA SER A 254 1.39 -4.97 12.16
C SER A 254 2.89 -5.27 12.12
N ALA A 255 3.63 -4.49 11.33
CA ALA A 255 5.08 -4.61 11.22
C ALA A 255 5.72 -3.21 11.25
N THR A 256 6.61 -2.98 12.22
CA THR A 256 7.41 -1.75 12.28
C THR A 256 8.84 -2.08 11.87
N TYR A 257 9.27 -1.51 10.76
CA TYR A 257 10.63 -1.59 10.24
C TYR A 257 11.44 -0.40 10.74
N THR A 258 12.64 -0.69 11.23
CA THR A 258 13.63 0.31 11.63
C THR A 258 15.01 -0.11 11.13
N TRP A 259 15.86 0.87 10.84
CA TRP A 259 17.25 0.62 10.44
C TRP A 259 18.21 1.34 11.37
N ASN A 260 19.30 0.72 11.70
CA ASN A 260 20.33 1.32 12.53
C ASN A 260 21.15 2.33 11.72
N ASN A 261 21.15 3.60 12.12
CA ASN A 261 21.83 4.69 11.42
C ASN A 261 23.37 4.62 11.43
N THR A 262 23.94 3.63 12.10
CA THR A 262 25.41 3.40 12.15
C THR A 262 25.79 2.13 11.43
N THR A 263 25.05 1.03 11.65
CA THR A 263 25.39 -0.30 11.12
C THR A 263 24.56 -0.70 9.91
N GLY A 264 23.47 0.00 9.59
CA GLY A 264 22.56 -0.37 8.52
C GLY A 264 21.64 -1.56 8.83
N GLN A 265 21.74 -2.12 10.04
CA GLN A 265 21.00 -3.32 10.38
C GLN A 265 19.50 -3.07 10.52
N GLU A 266 18.72 -3.88 9.82
CA GLU A 266 17.26 -3.87 9.88
C GLU A 266 16.74 -4.56 11.15
N SER A 267 15.67 -4.02 11.69
CA SER A 267 14.87 -4.66 12.75
C SER A 267 13.40 -4.59 12.38
N ILE A 268 12.65 -5.66 12.64
CA ILE A 268 11.20 -5.73 12.46
C ILE A 268 10.58 -5.97 13.83
N ASN A 269 9.68 -5.08 14.27
CA ASN A 269 9.07 -5.11 15.60
C ASN A 269 10.10 -5.18 16.74
N GLY A 270 11.23 -4.46 16.59
CA GLY A 270 12.33 -4.43 17.55
C GLY A 270 13.18 -5.70 17.60
N LEU A 271 12.89 -6.69 16.76
CA LEU A 271 13.73 -7.87 16.59
C LEU A 271 14.67 -7.63 15.42
N VAL A 272 15.96 -7.72 15.69
CA VAL A 272 16.95 -7.68 14.63
C VAL A 272 16.64 -8.79 13.64
N ALA A 273 16.60 -8.45 12.35
CA ALA A 273 16.35 -9.41 11.28
C ALA A 273 17.29 -10.62 11.44
N PRO A 274 16.80 -11.85 11.34
CA PRO A 274 17.52 -13.03 11.81
C PRO A 274 18.89 -13.12 11.16
N ASP A 275 19.89 -12.97 12.02
CA ASP A 275 21.31 -13.23 11.86
C ASP A 275 21.86 -13.00 10.44
N THR A 276 21.57 -11.82 9.93
CA THR A 276 22.16 -11.33 8.69
C THR A 276 23.65 -11.11 8.87
N GLY A 277 24.23 -11.78 9.85
CA GLY A 277 25.61 -11.73 10.24
C GLY A 277 26.22 -10.35 9.98
N VAL A 278 27.05 -9.83 10.78
CA VAL A 278 27.66 -8.51 10.64
C VAL A 278 27.69 -8.08 9.17
N THR A 279 26.88 -7.06 8.83
CA THR A 279 27.05 -6.39 7.55
C THR A 279 28.52 -5.99 7.46
N LEU A 280 29.23 -6.41 6.44
CA LEU A 280 30.65 -6.04 6.27
C LEU A 280 30.81 -4.52 6.14
N THR A 281 29.72 -3.85 5.79
CA THR A 281 29.59 -2.40 5.68
C THR A 281 28.25 -1.96 6.30
N ASN A 282 28.06 -0.67 6.44
CA ASN A 282 26.83 -0.09 6.97
C ASN A 282 25.76 0.18 5.90
N LYS A 283 25.89 -0.34 4.69
CA LYS A 283 25.00 -0.03 3.58
C LYS A 283 23.61 -0.65 3.77
N ILE A 284 22.59 0.05 3.28
CA ILE A 284 21.19 -0.37 3.27
C ILE A 284 20.75 -0.37 1.80
N PHE A 285 20.42 -1.55 1.27
CA PHE A 285 20.07 -1.71 -0.13
C PHE A 285 19.18 -2.94 -0.33
N SER A 286 17.87 -2.75 -0.22
CA SER A 286 16.89 -3.85 -0.31
C SER A 286 15.53 -3.39 -0.80
N THR A 287 14.68 -4.34 -1.17
CA THR A 287 13.25 -4.14 -1.45
C THR A 287 12.43 -4.81 -0.36
N VAL A 288 11.40 -4.11 0.15
CA VAL A 288 10.48 -4.65 1.14
C VAL A 288 9.19 -5.12 0.46
N TRP A 289 8.76 -6.33 0.80
CA TRP A 289 7.42 -6.88 0.57
C TRP A 289 6.72 -7.02 1.92
N THR A 290 5.63 -6.29 2.13
CA THR A 290 4.94 -6.25 3.43
C THR A 290 4.15 -7.51 3.76
N GLY A 291 3.74 -8.27 2.73
CA GLY A 291 2.88 -9.45 2.88
C GLY A 291 1.47 -9.12 3.36
N GLY A 292 1.03 -7.87 3.17
CA GLY A 292 -0.30 -7.38 3.60
C GLY A 292 -0.34 -6.90 5.05
N ALA A 293 0.79 -6.71 5.71
CA ALA A 293 0.83 -6.14 7.06
C ALA A 293 0.58 -4.62 7.03
N HIS A 294 -0.07 -4.09 8.05
CA HIS A 294 -0.04 -2.65 8.34
C HIS A 294 1.39 -2.26 8.70
N THR A 295 2.09 -1.68 7.72
CA THR A 295 3.54 -1.49 7.80
C THR A 295 3.89 -0.05 8.14
N THR A 296 4.71 0.09 9.19
CA THR A 296 5.34 1.34 9.60
C THR A 296 6.81 1.33 9.22
N TYR A 297 7.26 2.38 8.53
CA TYR A 297 8.68 2.72 8.45
C TYR A 297 8.99 3.79 9.49
N ASP A 298 9.75 3.45 10.51
CA ASP A 298 10.22 4.38 11.54
C ASP A 298 11.68 4.73 11.25
N LEU A 299 11.86 5.91 10.65
CA LEU A 299 13.13 6.49 10.25
C LEU A 299 13.52 7.68 11.16
N SER A 300 12.86 7.83 12.31
CA SER A 300 13.03 8.96 13.24
C SER A 300 14.45 9.11 13.80
N ASN A 301 15.26 8.07 13.70
CA ASN A 301 16.66 8.07 14.14
C ASN A 301 17.66 8.60 13.09
N PHE A 302 17.20 9.00 11.90
CA PHE A 302 18.03 9.60 10.86
C PHE A 302 17.92 11.12 10.87
N GLY A 303 19.02 11.81 10.59
CA GLY A 303 19.07 13.27 10.58
C GLY A 303 19.46 13.86 9.22
N ASP A 304 19.55 13.03 8.18
CA ASP A 304 19.75 13.47 6.80
C ASP A 304 18.45 14.08 6.26
N ASN A 305 18.53 14.95 5.24
CA ASN A 305 17.34 15.37 4.50
C ASN A 305 16.83 14.19 3.68
N GLN A 306 15.75 13.59 4.12
CA GLN A 306 15.20 12.38 3.52
C GLN A 306 14.36 12.70 2.26
N VAL A 307 14.28 11.75 1.34
CA VAL A 307 13.38 11.80 0.19
C VAL A 307 12.68 10.44 0.09
N ASP A 308 11.47 10.39 0.56
CA ASP A 308 10.77 9.14 0.79
C ASP A 308 9.46 9.09 -0.01
N ASP A 309 9.42 8.23 -1.02
CA ASP A 309 8.26 8.00 -1.87
C ASP A 309 7.67 6.62 -1.55
N LEU A 310 6.49 6.60 -0.92
CA LEU A 310 5.85 5.36 -0.48
C LEU A 310 5.14 4.60 -1.60
N ARG A 311 5.03 5.17 -2.80
CA ARG A 311 4.31 4.54 -3.91
C ARG A 311 5.00 3.24 -4.35
N PRO A 312 4.24 2.24 -4.81
CA PRO A 312 4.80 1.01 -5.35
C PRO A 312 5.80 1.28 -6.48
N GLY A 313 6.93 0.59 -6.46
CA GLY A 313 7.98 0.75 -7.48
C GLY A 313 8.85 2.01 -7.33
N HIS A 314 8.65 2.78 -6.28
CA HIS A 314 9.50 3.90 -5.88
C HIS A 314 10.38 3.52 -4.69
N TRP A 315 11.15 4.46 -4.15
CA TRP A 315 12.14 4.20 -3.10
C TRP A 315 12.22 5.32 -2.08
N LEU A 316 12.85 4.99 -0.96
CA LEU A 316 13.14 5.88 0.15
C LEU A 316 14.64 6.10 0.24
N THR A 317 15.05 7.38 0.41
CA THR A 317 16.44 7.81 0.56
C THR A 317 16.57 8.57 1.88
N PHE A 318 16.83 7.84 2.95
CA PHE A 318 16.86 8.39 4.32
C PHE A 318 18.26 8.45 4.93
N SER A 319 19.29 7.87 4.28
CA SER A 319 20.67 7.97 4.74
C SER A 319 21.64 7.93 3.56
N TYR A 320 22.19 9.08 3.21
CA TYR A 320 23.16 9.18 2.10
C TYR A 320 24.46 8.44 2.40
N ALA A 321 24.89 8.38 3.66
CA ALA A 321 26.09 7.65 4.07
C ALA A 321 25.93 6.13 3.90
N GLN A 322 24.69 5.63 3.93
CA GLN A 322 24.36 4.22 3.86
C GLN A 322 23.83 3.78 2.50
N LEU A 323 23.82 4.66 1.48
CA LEU A 323 23.54 4.28 0.10
C LEU A 323 24.60 3.28 -0.41
N ALA A 324 24.18 2.31 -1.18
CA ALA A 324 25.08 1.36 -1.83
C ALA A 324 25.94 2.08 -2.89
N ASP A 325 27.22 1.73 -2.95
CA ASP A 325 28.17 2.24 -3.95
C ASP A 325 28.34 1.20 -5.06
N LEU A 326 27.75 1.47 -6.22
CA LEU A 326 27.54 0.50 -7.28
C LEU A 326 28.68 0.42 -8.30
N ASN A 327 29.76 1.23 -8.14
CA ASN A 327 30.92 1.20 -9.03
C ASN A 327 32.24 1.26 -8.26
N ASN A 328 32.91 0.12 -8.12
CA ASN A 328 34.21 -0.01 -7.44
C ASN A 328 35.41 0.49 -8.27
N LEU A 329 35.20 0.89 -9.52
CA LEU A 329 36.18 1.54 -10.36
C LEU A 329 36.21 3.06 -10.15
N ALA A 330 35.22 3.60 -9.47
CA ALA A 330 35.16 4.99 -9.01
C ALA A 330 35.49 5.09 -7.51
N PRO A 331 35.89 6.27 -7.00
CA PRO A 331 36.01 6.46 -5.55
C PRO A 331 34.69 6.18 -4.84
N GLU A 332 34.74 5.51 -3.68
CA GLU A 332 33.58 5.25 -2.83
C GLU A 332 32.85 6.57 -2.51
N GLY A 333 31.52 6.53 -2.50
CA GLY A 333 30.69 7.71 -2.28
C GLY A 333 30.59 8.66 -3.48
N THR A 334 30.99 8.24 -4.69
CA THR A 334 30.79 9.05 -5.90
C THR A 334 29.29 9.11 -6.25
N PRO A 335 28.62 10.27 -6.13
CA PRO A 335 27.13 10.35 -6.14
C PRO A 335 26.47 9.74 -7.37
N GLN A 336 27.08 9.87 -8.56
CA GLN A 336 26.52 9.33 -9.80
C GLN A 336 26.51 7.80 -9.89
N PHE A 337 27.16 7.11 -8.94
CA PHE A 337 27.26 5.66 -8.86
C PHE A 337 26.74 5.11 -7.53
N GLN A 338 26.13 5.94 -6.72
CA GLN A 338 25.36 5.48 -5.56
C GLN A 338 23.97 5.06 -6.00
N ALA A 339 23.40 4.09 -5.31
CA ALA A 339 22.00 3.72 -5.46
C ALA A 339 21.10 4.95 -5.19
N GLN A 340 19.98 5.03 -5.88
CA GLN A 340 19.02 6.13 -5.71
C GLN A 340 18.31 6.08 -4.37
N GLY A 341 18.12 4.87 -3.81
CA GLY A 341 17.43 4.66 -2.53
C GLY A 341 18.13 3.67 -1.62
N ASN A 342 17.82 3.78 -0.33
CA ASN A 342 18.17 2.77 0.67
C ASN A 342 17.20 1.59 0.61
N ILE A 343 15.89 1.88 0.55
CA ILE A 343 14.81 0.88 0.51
C ILE A 343 13.91 1.15 -0.70
N TYR A 344 13.56 0.08 -1.40
CA TYR A 344 12.67 0.08 -2.54
C TYR A 344 11.33 -0.55 -2.15
N ASN A 345 10.22 0.02 -2.62
CA ASN A 345 8.89 -0.53 -2.43
C ASN A 345 8.60 -1.54 -3.53
N SER A 346 8.09 -2.70 -3.17
CA SER A 346 7.69 -3.72 -4.15
C SER A 346 6.55 -3.24 -5.05
N LEU A 347 6.44 -3.84 -6.23
CA LEU A 347 5.29 -3.63 -7.13
C LEU A 347 4.04 -4.30 -6.57
N LEU A 348 2.86 -3.80 -6.95
CA LEU A 348 1.59 -4.40 -6.57
C LEU A 348 1.34 -5.72 -7.30
N TYR A 349 0.97 -6.76 -6.57
CA TYR A 349 0.52 -8.00 -7.16
C TYR A 349 -0.95 -7.87 -7.60
N HIS A 350 -1.20 -7.89 -8.91
CA HIS A 350 -2.53 -7.71 -9.52
C HIS A 350 -3.28 -6.44 -9.06
N GLY A 351 -2.55 -5.37 -8.73
CA GLY A 351 -3.15 -4.13 -8.26
C GLY A 351 -3.68 -4.19 -6.82
N ASN A 352 -3.31 -5.20 -6.04
CA ASN A 352 -3.71 -5.30 -4.63
C ASN A 352 -2.87 -4.35 -3.78
N THR A 353 -3.51 -3.34 -3.19
CA THR A 353 -2.90 -2.30 -2.35
C THR A 353 -2.59 -2.76 -0.91
N ASP A 354 -3.06 -3.93 -0.47
CA ASP A 354 -2.76 -4.46 0.87
C ASP A 354 -1.25 -4.55 1.16
N SER A 355 -0.39 -4.57 0.11
CA SER A 355 1.07 -4.61 0.27
C SER A 355 1.74 -3.24 0.36
N GLU A 356 1.01 -2.15 0.34
CA GLU A 356 1.55 -0.80 0.48
C GLU A 356 1.89 -0.44 1.94
N ILE A 357 2.70 0.59 2.09
CA ILE A 357 3.13 1.10 3.40
C ILE A 357 2.02 2.00 3.96
N THR A 358 1.66 1.82 5.23
CA THR A 358 0.58 2.59 5.88
C THR A 358 1.09 3.77 6.69
N THR A 359 2.33 3.71 7.19
CA THR A 359 2.86 4.72 8.11
C THR A 359 4.32 5.02 7.81
N LEU A 360 4.66 6.31 7.76
CA LEU A 360 6.03 6.79 7.70
C LEU A 360 6.29 7.81 8.81
N ILE A 361 7.40 7.66 9.51
CA ILE A 361 7.91 8.60 10.51
C ILE A 361 9.34 8.93 10.11
N THR A 362 9.62 10.18 9.72
CA THR A 362 10.96 10.64 9.39
C THR A 362 11.64 11.32 10.57
N GLY A 363 12.82 11.87 10.37
CA GLY A 363 13.70 12.29 11.45
C GLY A 363 13.78 13.80 11.69
N SER A 364 15.00 14.35 11.58
CA SER A 364 15.26 15.77 11.89
C SER A 364 15.88 16.53 10.71
N GLY A 365 15.80 16.00 9.52
CA GLY A 365 16.26 16.66 8.28
C GLY A 365 15.19 17.59 7.71
N ASN A 366 15.48 18.19 6.55
CA ASN A 366 14.44 18.80 5.74
C ASN A 366 13.93 17.74 4.77
N ASP A 367 12.85 17.09 5.13
CA ASP A 367 12.41 15.84 4.52
C ASP A 367 11.35 16.09 3.43
N LYS A 368 11.33 15.23 2.44
CA LYS A 368 10.28 15.20 1.43
C LYS A 368 9.58 13.85 1.45
N ILE A 369 8.32 13.86 1.80
CA ILE A 369 7.46 12.68 1.89
C ILE A 369 6.43 12.70 0.77
N ILE A 370 6.22 11.55 0.13
CA ILE A 370 5.13 11.31 -0.83
C ILE A 370 4.39 10.05 -0.35
N GLY A 371 3.10 10.19 -0.04
CA GLY A 371 2.21 9.10 0.31
C GLY A 371 1.85 8.21 -0.89
N ASN A 372 1.05 7.19 -0.67
CA ASN A 372 0.60 6.23 -1.67
C ASN A 372 -0.93 6.24 -1.86
N ASP A 373 -1.53 5.10 -2.22
CA ASP A 373 -2.97 5.00 -2.49
C ASP A 373 -3.79 4.57 -1.25
N LEU A 374 -3.15 4.38 -0.08
CA LEU A 374 -3.81 4.03 1.18
C LEU A 374 -4.01 5.26 2.08
N ASP A 375 -4.88 5.12 3.08
CA ASP A 375 -4.97 6.06 4.21
C ASP A 375 -3.65 6.02 4.99
N ASN A 376 -2.78 7.01 4.77
CA ASN A 376 -1.45 7.06 5.37
C ASN A 376 -1.43 7.86 6.69
N PHE A 377 -0.53 7.47 7.58
CA PHE A 377 -0.06 8.31 8.66
C PHE A 377 1.37 8.75 8.36
N LEU A 378 1.57 10.06 8.11
CA LEU A 378 2.83 10.67 7.69
C LEU A 378 3.30 11.66 8.75
N ASN A 379 4.44 11.41 9.39
CA ASN A 379 5.04 12.31 10.38
C ASN A 379 6.44 12.71 9.91
N ALA A 380 6.63 13.97 9.55
CA ALA A 380 7.87 14.47 8.98
C ALA A 380 8.95 14.79 10.02
N GLY A 381 8.57 14.86 11.31
CA GLY A 381 9.55 15.07 12.37
C GLY A 381 9.94 16.52 12.56
N ALA A 382 11.21 16.85 12.54
CA ALA A 382 11.71 18.21 12.74
C ALA A 382 12.52 18.68 11.55
N GLY A 383 12.35 19.93 11.14
CA GLY A 383 13.00 20.51 9.96
C GLY A 383 11.99 21.24 9.07
N HIS A 384 12.46 21.77 7.94
CA HIS A 384 11.56 22.36 6.96
C HIS A 384 11.13 21.30 5.95
N ASP A 385 9.99 20.68 6.22
CA ASP A 385 9.57 19.49 5.51
C ASP A 385 8.60 19.77 4.35
N THR A 386 8.47 18.82 3.47
CA THR A 386 7.48 18.82 2.39
C THR A 386 6.72 17.52 2.42
N ILE A 387 5.43 17.57 2.72
CA ILE A 387 4.55 16.39 2.72
C ILE A 387 3.55 16.51 1.57
N ILE A 388 3.44 15.47 0.77
CA ILE A 388 2.43 15.29 -0.27
C ILE A 388 1.61 14.07 0.14
N ALA A 389 0.33 14.26 0.41
CA ALA A 389 -0.54 13.24 0.97
C ALA A 389 -0.56 11.94 0.12
N GLY A 390 -1.19 11.93 -0.99
CA GLY A 390 -1.40 10.75 -1.83
C GLY A 390 -2.87 10.60 -2.20
N ILE A 391 -3.29 9.35 -2.38
CA ILE A 391 -4.71 8.99 -2.46
C ILE A 391 -5.05 8.35 -1.11
N GLY A 392 -6.24 8.59 -0.60
CA GLY A 392 -6.67 8.07 0.70
C GLY A 392 -7.06 9.19 1.65
N ASP A 393 -7.48 8.84 2.84
CA ASP A 393 -7.78 9.77 3.92
C ASP A 393 -6.55 9.86 4.84
N ASP A 394 -5.63 10.78 4.54
CA ASP A 394 -4.31 10.84 5.16
C ASP A 394 -4.29 11.69 6.43
N ILE A 395 -3.46 11.30 7.39
CA ILE A 395 -3.13 12.11 8.57
C ILE A 395 -1.66 12.51 8.46
N MET A 396 -1.42 13.83 8.40
CA MET A 396 -0.09 14.41 8.31
C MET A 396 0.26 15.18 9.57
N ILE A 397 1.50 15.10 9.97
CA ILE A 397 2.13 15.87 11.03
C ILE A 397 3.38 16.50 10.41
N GLY A 398 3.44 17.84 10.34
CA GLY A 398 4.62 18.56 9.88
C GLY A 398 5.71 18.51 10.94
N GLY A 399 5.36 18.88 12.16
CA GLY A 399 6.27 18.96 13.28
C GLY A 399 6.90 20.33 13.46
N PRO A 400 7.97 20.45 14.28
CA PRO A 400 8.65 21.74 14.51
C PRO A 400 9.28 22.31 13.25
N ASP A 401 9.32 23.64 13.19
CA ASP A 401 9.80 24.49 12.08
C ASP A 401 8.71 24.72 11.00
N ALA A 402 9.03 25.36 9.89
CA ALA A 402 8.01 25.79 8.92
C ALA A 402 7.94 24.84 7.72
N ASP A 403 6.80 24.19 7.56
CA ASP A 403 6.57 23.10 6.63
C ASP A 403 5.73 23.47 5.41
N SER A 404 5.79 22.63 4.39
CA SER A 404 5.03 22.71 3.15
C SER A 404 4.15 21.48 2.99
N ILE A 405 2.85 21.64 3.22
CA ILE A 405 1.88 20.54 3.25
C ILE A 405 0.97 20.62 2.02
N PHE A 406 0.91 19.56 1.25
CA PHE A 406 0.10 19.45 0.04
C PHE A 406 -0.95 18.35 0.22
N PHE A 407 -2.18 18.73 0.54
CA PHE A 407 -3.31 17.81 0.49
C PHE A 407 -3.61 17.36 -0.93
N HIS A 408 -3.40 18.27 -1.90
CA HIS A 408 -3.60 17.98 -3.33
C HIS A 408 -2.47 18.60 -4.14
N PHE A 409 -1.77 17.80 -4.91
CA PHE A 409 -0.64 18.24 -5.73
C PHE A 409 -0.88 18.00 -7.22
N GLY A 410 -1.04 19.12 -7.99
CA GLY A 410 -1.17 19.03 -9.44
C GLY A 410 0.20 18.84 -10.06
N ASN A 411 0.59 17.79 -10.65
CA ASN A 411 1.76 17.49 -11.48
C ASN A 411 1.87 15.97 -11.72
N GLY A 412 0.70 15.28 -11.85
CA GLY A 412 0.64 13.85 -12.15
C GLY A 412 0.74 12.96 -10.91
N ILE A 413 0.82 13.53 -9.69
CA ILE A 413 0.52 12.83 -8.46
C ILE A 413 -0.99 13.00 -8.24
N LEU A 414 -1.72 11.91 -8.33
CA LEU A 414 -3.13 11.88 -7.97
C LEU A 414 -3.21 12.00 -6.44
N SER A 415 -4.00 12.94 -5.97
CA SER A 415 -4.34 13.05 -4.56
C SER A 415 -5.84 13.27 -4.47
N SER A 416 -6.48 12.49 -3.64
CA SER A 416 -7.92 12.56 -3.37
C SER A 416 -8.18 11.92 -2.01
N GLY A 417 -9.05 12.48 -1.23
CA GLY A 417 -9.39 11.97 0.10
C GLY A 417 -9.76 13.10 1.05
N HIS A 418 -9.86 12.76 2.32
CA HIS A 418 -10.08 13.68 3.44
C HIS A 418 -8.84 13.75 4.28
N ASP A 419 -7.90 14.54 3.85
CA ASP A 419 -6.63 14.66 4.51
C ASP A 419 -6.74 15.57 5.73
N ILE A 420 -6.02 15.24 6.78
CA ILE A 420 -5.96 16.00 8.03
C ILE A 420 -4.50 16.36 8.30
N LEU A 421 -4.20 17.65 8.36
CA LEU A 421 -2.97 18.12 9.01
C LEU A 421 -3.26 18.26 10.50
N ARG A 422 -2.52 17.55 11.34
CA ARG A 422 -2.69 17.52 12.79
C ARG A 422 -1.41 17.95 13.47
N ASP A 423 -1.45 19.10 14.17
CA ASP A 423 -0.28 19.61 14.84
C ASP A 423 -0.62 20.52 16.01
N THR A 424 0.39 20.84 16.83
CA THR A 424 0.26 21.87 17.87
C THR A 424 0.40 23.27 17.25
N PRO A 425 -0.06 24.35 17.93
CA PRO A 425 0.17 25.70 17.44
C PRO A 425 1.65 26.03 17.21
N ALA A 426 2.53 25.54 18.07
CA ALA A 426 3.96 25.81 17.96
C ALA A 426 4.55 25.18 16.69
N ASP A 427 4.12 23.97 16.38
CA ASP A 427 4.59 23.21 15.22
C ASP A 427 4.00 23.77 13.91
N LEU A 428 2.75 24.23 13.92
CA LEU A 428 2.10 24.90 12.79
C LEU A 428 2.68 26.28 12.44
N ASN A 429 3.61 26.81 13.26
CA ASN A 429 4.06 28.19 13.09
C ASN A 429 4.96 28.39 11.86
N GLY A 430 4.45 29.06 10.87
CA GLY A 430 5.17 29.34 9.62
C GLY A 430 4.78 28.41 8.48
N ASP A 431 3.98 27.38 8.74
CA ASP A 431 3.56 26.40 7.75
C ASP A 431 2.77 27.01 6.61
N GLN A 432 2.88 26.35 5.48
CA GLN A 432 2.08 26.61 4.31
C GLN A 432 1.34 25.33 3.90
N VAL A 433 0.02 25.43 3.82
CA VAL A 433 -0.86 24.32 3.47
C VAL A 433 -1.53 24.60 2.14
N TRP A 434 -1.45 23.66 1.18
CA TRP A 434 -2.06 23.75 -0.14
C TRP A 434 -3.13 22.65 -0.33
N GLY A 435 -4.13 22.97 -1.17
CA GLY A 435 -5.25 22.07 -1.39
C GLY A 435 -6.34 22.18 -0.33
N PHE A 436 -6.43 23.32 0.33
CA PHE A 436 -7.45 23.67 1.30
C PHE A 436 -8.49 24.63 0.70
N GLY A 437 -9.76 24.53 1.07
CA GLY A 437 -10.80 25.48 0.63
C GLY A 437 -11.82 24.89 -0.35
N SER A 438 -12.38 25.73 -1.21
CA SER A 438 -13.47 25.34 -2.13
C SER A 438 -13.07 24.19 -3.06
N GLY A 439 -13.87 23.13 -3.05
CA GLY A 439 -13.65 21.92 -3.86
C GLY A 439 -12.77 20.86 -3.19
N TYR A 440 -12.33 21.10 -1.96
CA TYR A 440 -11.55 20.16 -1.15
C TYR A 440 -12.30 19.86 0.14
N THR A 441 -12.02 18.70 0.71
CA THR A 441 -12.67 18.20 1.93
C THR A 441 -11.67 18.04 3.09
N SER A 442 -10.44 18.52 2.92
CA SER A 442 -9.35 18.44 3.89
C SER A 442 -9.61 19.27 5.14
N ALA A 443 -9.00 18.89 6.25
CA ALA A 443 -9.13 19.54 7.53
C ALA A 443 -7.76 19.86 8.16
N LEU A 444 -7.77 20.89 9.03
CA LEU A 444 -6.68 21.22 9.92
C LEU A 444 -7.12 20.94 11.35
N ASP A 445 -6.40 20.11 12.07
CA ASP A 445 -6.68 19.71 13.45
C ASP A 445 -5.61 20.26 14.39
N VAL A 446 -5.93 21.33 15.13
CA VAL A 446 -4.99 22.05 15.98
C VAL A 446 -5.09 21.54 17.41
N LEU A 447 -4.04 20.90 17.90
CA LEU A 447 -3.98 20.26 19.20
C LEU A 447 -3.77 21.30 20.35
N GLY A 448 -4.37 21.05 21.50
CA GLY A 448 -4.16 21.82 22.71
C GLY A 448 -4.78 23.22 22.74
N VAL A 449 -5.71 23.54 21.82
CA VAL A 449 -6.35 24.86 21.76
C VAL A 449 -7.85 24.79 21.58
N ARG A 450 -8.53 25.79 22.14
CA ARG A 450 -9.96 26.04 21.96
C ARG A 450 -10.21 27.05 20.86
N PHE A 451 -11.37 26.96 20.23
CA PHE A 451 -11.79 27.92 19.22
C PHE A 451 -11.58 29.39 19.62
N GLY A 452 -11.95 29.79 20.84
CA GLY A 452 -11.80 31.18 21.30
C GLY A 452 -10.36 31.70 21.40
N GLN A 453 -9.36 30.85 21.21
CA GLN A 453 -7.93 31.19 21.17
C GLN A 453 -7.39 31.29 19.75
N ILE A 454 -8.20 30.97 18.76
CA ILE A 454 -7.82 30.91 17.34
C ILE A 454 -8.63 31.95 16.57
N SER A 455 -7.97 32.60 15.60
CA SER A 455 -8.61 33.44 14.61
C SER A 455 -8.24 33.00 13.20
N LEU A 456 -9.20 33.10 12.29
CA LEU A 456 -9.01 32.79 10.88
C LEU A 456 -9.40 34.00 10.05
N VAL A 457 -8.52 34.45 9.15
CA VAL A 457 -8.73 35.61 8.29
C VAL A 457 -8.51 35.23 6.83
N VAL A 458 -9.58 35.29 6.05
CA VAL A 458 -9.51 35.10 4.59
C VAL A 458 -8.97 36.36 3.92
N SER A 459 -8.04 36.22 2.97
CA SER A 459 -7.49 37.32 2.21
C SER A 459 -8.55 37.97 1.29
N ASP A 460 -8.39 39.28 0.97
CA ASP A 460 -9.34 40.03 0.12
C ASP A 460 -9.56 39.41 -1.27
N ASN A 461 -8.58 38.70 -1.78
CA ASN A 461 -8.67 38.00 -3.07
C ASN A 461 -9.21 36.56 -2.96
N HIS A 462 -9.54 36.10 -1.78
CA HIS A 462 -10.00 34.73 -1.47
C HIS A 462 -9.08 33.60 -1.93
N GLN A 463 -7.77 33.87 -2.12
CA GLN A 463 -6.79 32.85 -2.55
C GLN A 463 -5.99 32.26 -1.38
N SER A 464 -6.16 32.79 -0.20
CA SER A 464 -5.54 32.24 1.01
C SER A 464 -6.33 32.63 2.25
N ALA A 465 -6.14 31.87 3.32
CA ALA A 465 -6.54 32.26 4.66
C ALA A 465 -5.34 32.18 5.60
N THR A 466 -5.36 32.97 6.66
CA THR A 466 -4.35 32.92 7.73
C THR A 466 -5.04 32.46 9.00
N LEU A 467 -4.58 31.35 9.54
CA LEU A 467 -4.96 30.90 10.88
C LEU A 467 -3.92 31.48 11.86
N SER A 468 -4.42 32.11 12.92
CA SER A 468 -3.58 32.62 14.01
C SER A 468 -4.01 31.96 15.31
N ALA A 469 -3.09 31.29 15.97
CA ALA A 469 -3.21 30.68 17.29
C ALA A 469 -2.26 31.39 18.29
N PRO A 470 -2.27 31.12 19.58
CA PRO A 470 -1.30 31.67 20.51
C PRO A 470 0.14 31.46 20.02
N ASP A 471 0.83 32.58 19.77
CA ASP A 471 2.24 32.62 19.33
C ASP A 471 2.55 31.92 17.98
N ALA A 472 1.53 31.64 17.16
CA ALA A 472 1.70 30.92 15.88
C ALA A 472 0.81 31.48 14.77
N THR A 473 1.29 31.35 13.52
CA THR A 473 0.51 31.66 12.31
C THR A 473 0.77 30.62 11.22
N THR A 474 -0.30 30.13 10.61
CA THR A 474 -0.27 29.16 9.51
C THR A 474 -0.97 29.74 8.30
N LYS A 475 -0.40 29.55 7.12
CA LYS A 475 -1.01 30.01 5.89
C LYS A 475 -1.70 28.87 5.12
N LEU A 476 -3.00 29.01 4.94
CA LEU A 476 -3.79 28.11 4.11
C LEU A 476 -3.88 28.68 2.69
N ASN A 477 -3.43 27.94 1.70
CA ASN A 477 -3.46 28.34 0.29
C ASN A 477 -4.57 27.55 -0.44
N GLY A 478 -5.51 28.27 -1.06
CA GLY A 478 -6.65 27.69 -1.74
C GLY A 478 -7.71 28.72 -2.05
N LEU A 479 -8.78 28.30 -2.72
CA LEU A 479 -9.89 29.18 -3.05
C LEU A 479 -10.95 29.12 -1.94
N PHE A 480 -11.25 30.25 -1.30
CA PHE A 480 -12.19 30.36 -0.18
C PHE A 480 -13.42 31.19 -0.62
N THR A 481 -14.22 30.65 -1.54
CA THR A 481 -15.43 31.28 -2.05
C THR A 481 -16.59 30.30 -2.06
N GLY A 482 -17.82 30.78 -1.79
CA GLY A 482 -19.02 29.94 -1.84
C GLY A 482 -19.14 28.93 -0.70
N GLY A 483 -18.54 29.19 0.44
CA GLY A 483 -18.60 28.37 1.64
C GLY A 483 -18.14 29.14 2.87
N ASP A 484 -18.16 28.48 4.02
CA ASP A 484 -17.69 28.97 5.31
C ASP A 484 -16.80 27.93 5.99
N PHE A 485 -15.99 28.37 6.97
CA PHE A 485 -15.24 27.46 7.81
C PHE A 485 -16.14 26.84 8.88
N MET A 486 -16.17 25.52 8.89
CA MET A 486 -16.74 24.75 9.99
C MET A 486 -15.65 24.49 11.02
N ILE A 487 -15.94 24.79 12.28
CA ILE A 487 -15.01 24.66 13.39
C ILE A 487 -15.64 23.77 14.42
N ASP A 488 -14.88 22.78 14.84
CA ASP A 488 -15.30 21.82 15.85
C ASP A 488 -14.21 21.70 16.94
N THR A 489 -14.55 21.97 18.19
CA THR A 489 -13.62 21.83 19.33
C THR A 489 -14.02 20.61 20.14
N ARG A 490 -13.10 19.68 20.30
CA ARG A 490 -13.33 18.40 20.98
C ARG A 490 -12.31 18.16 22.09
N GLY A 491 -12.60 17.16 22.91
CA GLY A 491 -11.75 16.79 24.03
C GLY A 491 -11.81 17.76 25.21
N SER A 492 -10.92 17.56 26.17
CA SER A 492 -10.75 18.43 27.32
C SER A 492 -9.35 18.30 27.91
N GLY A 493 -8.80 19.38 28.47
CA GLY A 493 -7.43 19.41 29.00
C GLY A 493 -6.40 19.18 27.90
N ASP A 494 -5.43 18.31 28.15
CA ASP A 494 -4.33 18.03 27.21
C ASP A 494 -4.80 17.26 25.94
N GLN A 495 -6.04 16.79 25.93
CA GLN A 495 -6.65 16.13 24.75
C GLN A 495 -7.60 17.06 24.00
N GLU A 496 -7.61 18.35 24.34
CA GLU A 496 -8.42 19.32 23.64
C GLU A 496 -7.82 19.64 22.27
N HIS A 497 -8.66 19.71 21.24
CA HIS A 497 -8.23 20.09 19.90
C HIS A 497 -9.36 20.80 19.16
N THR A 498 -9.00 21.61 18.17
CA THR A 498 -9.94 22.32 17.32
C THR A 498 -9.69 22.03 15.85
N THR A 499 -10.69 21.43 15.20
CA THR A 499 -10.64 21.07 13.79
C THR A 499 -11.30 22.15 12.95
N PHE A 500 -10.65 22.51 11.84
CA PHE A 500 -11.13 23.45 10.84
C PHE A 500 -11.31 22.73 9.50
N SER A 501 -12.47 22.89 8.87
CA SER A 501 -12.69 22.44 7.50
C SER A 501 -13.46 23.52 6.74
N PHE A 502 -13.22 23.67 5.42
CA PHE A 502 -13.96 24.59 4.58
C PHE A 502 -15.13 23.83 3.93
N VAL A 503 -16.35 24.22 4.28
CA VAL A 503 -17.58 23.57 3.79
C VAL A 503 -18.30 24.52 2.84
N GLN A 504 -18.67 24.00 1.68
CA GLN A 504 -19.38 24.80 0.67
C GLN A 504 -20.82 25.11 1.09
N TYR A 505 -21.32 26.24 0.59
CA TYR A 505 -22.74 26.54 0.73
C TYR A 505 -23.58 25.53 -0.01
N MET A 506 -24.65 25.08 0.67
CA MET A 506 -25.69 24.28 0.04
C MET A 506 -26.27 25.07 -1.14
N PRO A 507 -26.29 24.52 -2.35
CA PRO A 507 -26.95 25.20 -3.47
C PRO A 507 -28.47 25.34 -3.19
N THR A 508 -29.14 26.29 -3.85
CA THR A 508 -30.60 26.38 -3.77
C THR A 508 -31.20 25.15 -4.44
N LEU A 509 -31.77 24.27 -3.64
CA LEU A 509 -32.50 23.09 -4.12
C LEU A 509 -33.90 23.50 -4.63
N SER A 510 -34.32 22.98 -5.79
CA SER A 510 -35.60 23.26 -6.39
C SER A 510 -36.09 22.08 -7.22
N GLU A 511 -37.30 21.62 -6.97
CA GLU A 511 -37.96 20.49 -7.64
C GLU A 511 -37.74 20.50 -9.15
N GLY A 512 -37.23 19.35 -9.68
CA GLY A 512 -36.97 19.16 -11.11
C GLY A 512 -35.81 19.98 -11.67
N LYS A 513 -34.94 20.55 -10.83
CA LYS A 513 -33.74 21.28 -11.25
C LYS A 513 -32.50 20.59 -10.76
N ALA A 514 -31.86 19.84 -11.64
CA ALA A 514 -30.63 19.15 -11.34
C ALA A 514 -29.55 20.10 -10.79
N VAL A 515 -28.91 19.68 -9.72
CA VAL A 515 -27.72 20.32 -9.16
C VAL A 515 -26.50 19.92 -9.99
N ASN A 516 -25.62 20.89 -10.26
CA ASN A 516 -24.39 20.62 -10.98
C ASN A 516 -23.52 19.61 -10.20
N SER A 517 -23.12 18.52 -10.84
CA SER A 517 -22.27 17.48 -10.22
C SER A 517 -20.94 17.97 -9.66
N SER A 518 -20.42 19.09 -10.16
CA SER A 518 -19.18 19.70 -9.64
C SER A 518 -19.31 20.35 -8.25
N VAL A 519 -20.54 20.52 -7.75
CA VAL A 519 -20.81 21.02 -6.39
C VAL A 519 -21.36 19.94 -5.45
N LEU A 520 -21.39 18.69 -5.91
CA LEU A 520 -21.85 17.57 -5.09
C LEU A 520 -20.77 17.19 -4.07
N ASN A 521 -20.96 17.60 -2.84
CA ASN A 521 -20.19 17.15 -1.70
C ASN A 521 -21.01 16.13 -0.93
N GLY A 522 -20.69 14.84 -1.07
CA GLY A 522 -21.24 13.79 -0.22
C GLY A 522 -20.87 14.01 1.25
N ILE A 523 -21.51 13.24 2.14
CA ILE A 523 -21.14 13.28 3.57
C ILE A 523 -20.06 12.25 3.93
N GLY A 524 -19.60 11.48 2.95
CA GLY A 524 -18.72 10.30 3.16
C GLY A 524 -17.58 10.56 4.10
N ASN A 525 -17.09 11.76 4.08
CA ASN A 525 -15.86 12.10 4.77
C ASN A 525 -15.95 13.46 5.49
N GLN A 526 -17.11 13.86 5.95
CA GLN A 526 -17.24 15.07 6.77
C GLN A 526 -16.68 14.80 8.18
N PRO A 527 -15.54 15.41 8.57
CA PRO A 527 -14.99 15.24 9.92
C PRO A 527 -15.99 15.64 11.01
N PHE A 528 -16.86 16.61 10.68
CA PHE A 528 -17.97 17.07 11.51
C PHE A 528 -18.90 15.93 11.97
N LEU A 529 -19.07 14.89 11.15
CA LEU A 529 -19.96 13.75 11.45
C LEU A 529 -19.24 12.59 12.17
N THR A 530 -18.06 12.81 12.71
CA THR A 530 -17.28 11.83 13.47
C THR A 530 -17.48 12.05 14.97
N GLY A 531 -17.72 10.98 15.71
CA GLY A 531 -17.82 11.00 17.17
C GLY A 531 -16.45 11.05 17.86
N ASP A 532 -16.43 11.61 19.07
CA ASP A 532 -15.28 11.61 19.97
C ASP A 532 -15.62 11.04 21.36
N GLY A 533 -16.81 10.44 21.49
CA GLY A 533 -17.35 9.97 22.77
C GLY A 533 -17.95 11.08 23.64
N SER A 534 -17.96 12.34 23.18
CA SER A 534 -18.53 13.49 23.92
C SER A 534 -19.45 14.35 23.06
N VAL A 535 -19.24 14.47 21.77
CA VAL A 535 -20.08 15.26 20.87
C VAL A 535 -21.47 14.64 20.72
N HIS A 536 -22.49 15.44 20.95
CA HIS A 536 -23.88 15.04 20.84
C HIS A 536 -24.48 15.55 19.54
N PHE A 537 -25.04 14.66 18.73
CA PHE A 537 -25.65 15.00 17.46
C PHE A 537 -27.17 15.02 17.53
N THR A 538 -27.75 16.04 16.88
CA THR A 538 -29.20 16.17 16.71
C THR A 538 -29.53 16.41 15.25
N LEU A 539 -30.48 15.65 14.71
CA LEU A 539 -31.02 15.84 13.38
C LEU A 539 -32.29 16.70 13.45
N THR A 540 -32.39 17.70 12.57
CA THR A 540 -33.61 18.48 12.34
C THR A 540 -34.14 18.16 10.94
N PHE A 541 -35.40 17.78 10.84
CA PHE A 541 -36.08 17.56 9.57
C PHE A 541 -36.46 18.90 8.96
N ASN A 542 -36.05 19.19 7.71
CA ASN A 542 -36.32 20.44 7.04
C ASN A 542 -37.50 20.32 6.08
N GLN A 543 -37.43 19.37 5.15
CA GLN A 543 -38.50 19.12 4.16
C GLN A 543 -38.39 17.76 3.50
N ALA A 544 -39.46 17.30 2.87
CA ALA A 544 -39.48 16.27 1.84
C ALA A 544 -40.40 16.67 0.71
N VAL A 545 -39.89 16.63 -0.53
CA VAL A 545 -40.62 17.01 -1.76
C VAL A 545 -40.43 15.89 -2.79
N SER A 546 -40.74 14.69 -2.40
CA SER A 546 -40.68 13.51 -3.27
C SER A 546 -42.07 13.02 -3.60
N SER A 547 -42.26 12.35 -4.74
CA SER A 547 -43.48 11.59 -5.05
C SER A 547 -43.56 10.26 -4.27
N TYR A 548 -42.46 9.80 -3.66
CA TYR A 548 -42.37 8.54 -2.91
C TYR A 548 -42.54 8.75 -1.41
N ALA A 549 -43.23 7.82 -0.75
CA ALA A 549 -43.35 7.79 0.71
C ALA A 549 -42.05 7.17 1.33
N ASN A 550 -40.97 7.95 1.27
CA ASN A 550 -39.62 7.50 1.66
C ASN A 550 -39.50 7.24 3.17
N THR A 551 -38.60 6.29 3.52
CA THR A 551 -38.22 6.05 4.90
C THR A 551 -36.75 6.48 5.09
N LEU A 552 -36.49 7.38 6.04
CA LEU A 552 -35.15 7.82 6.39
C LEU A 552 -34.63 7.06 7.60
N GLY A 553 -33.42 6.51 7.49
CA GLY A 553 -32.74 5.82 8.55
C GLY A 553 -31.32 6.34 8.81
N TYR A 554 -30.69 5.76 9.82
CA TYR A 554 -29.40 6.14 10.38
C TYR A 554 -28.60 4.89 10.71
N TYR A 555 -27.29 4.98 10.66
CA TYR A 555 -26.36 3.97 11.15
C TYR A 555 -25.06 4.62 11.66
N GLN A 556 -24.29 3.87 12.42
CA GLN A 556 -22.94 4.21 12.81
C GLN A 556 -21.92 3.37 12.04
N VAL A 557 -20.72 3.91 11.87
CA VAL A 557 -19.60 3.28 11.19
C VAL A 557 -18.41 3.29 12.13
N SER A 558 -17.92 2.12 12.52
CA SER A 558 -16.74 1.98 13.34
C SER A 558 -15.47 2.47 12.62
N ALA A 559 -14.39 2.67 13.34
CA ALA A 559 -13.10 3.08 12.79
C ALA A 559 -12.54 2.10 11.71
N ASP A 560 -12.90 0.82 11.77
CA ASP A 560 -12.57 -0.19 10.76
C ASP A 560 -13.51 -0.19 9.54
N GLY A 561 -14.42 0.77 9.46
CA GLY A 561 -15.42 0.90 8.40
C GLY A 561 -16.67 0.03 8.56
N THR A 562 -16.80 -0.77 9.62
CA THR A 562 -17.95 -1.67 9.82
C THR A 562 -19.22 -0.91 10.19
N ILE A 563 -20.32 -1.20 9.49
CA ILE A 563 -21.65 -0.60 9.74
C ILE A 563 -22.35 -1.33 10.88
N HIS A 564 -22.86 -0.56 11.84
CA HIS A 564 -23.65 -1.05 12.97
C HIS A 564 -24.71 -0.03 13.41
N ASP A 565 -25.49 -0.35 14.41
CA ASP A 565 -26.51 0.50 15.06
C ASP A 565 -27.54 1.10 14.07
N VAL A 566 -28.02 0.25 13.16
CA VAL A 566 -28.97 0.65 12.10
C VAL A 566 -30.35 0.87 12.67
N ARG A 567 -30.95 2.07 12.47
CA ARG A 567 -32.28 2.40 12.98
C ARG A 567 -33.05 3.33 12.04
N ILE A 568 -34.39 3.29 12.11
CA ILE A 568 -35.28 4.20 11.40
C ILE A 568 -35.43 5.50 12.19
N LEU A 569 -35.27 6.63 11.51
CA LEU A 569 -35.56 7.98 12.03
C LEU A 569 -36.99 8.44 11.68
N PHE A 570 -37.36 8.30 10.42
CA PHE A 570 -38.70 8.63 9.94
C PHE A 570 -39.24 7.48 9.08
N SER A 571 -40.29 6.83 9.53
CA SER A 571 -40.93 5.71 8.80
C SER A 571 -41.62 6.17 7.52
N ASN A 572 -42.05 7.43 7.46
CA ASN A 572 -42.59 8.11 6.28
C ASN A 572 -42.22 9.60 6.35
N THR A 573 -41.37 10.04 5.43
CA THR A 573 -40.87 11.41 5.39
C THR A 573 -41.94 12.44 5.08
N HIS A 574 -43.03 12.07 4.37
CA HIS A 574 -44.16 12.95 4.14
C HIS A 574 -44.98 13.30 5.43
N ASN A 575 -44.88 12.44 6.45
CA ASN A 575 -45.54 12.66 7.71
C ASN A 575 -44.67 13.42 8.73
N ALA A 576 -43.40 13.67 8.41
CA ALA A 576 -42.51 14.42 9.26
C ALA A 576 -42.81 15.91 9.20
N ALA A 577 -42.81 16.58 10.35
CA ALA A 577 -43.03 18.03 10.41
C ALA A 577 -41.68 18.78 10.26
N ALA A 578 -41.67 19.84 9.44
CA ALA A 578 -40.51 20.72 9.37
C ALA A 578 -40.17 21.28 10.77
N GLY A 579 -38.88 21.23 11.15
CA GLY A 579 -38.39 21.56 12.47
C GLY A 579 -38.50 20.43 13.50
N GLN A 580 -38.98 19.24 13.13
CA GLN A 580 -38.98 18.08 14.02
C GLN A 580 -37.53 17.62 14.24
N THR A 581 -37.14 17.44 15.50
CA THR A 581 -35.81 17.03 15.88
C THR A 581 -35.75 15.58 16.37
N ILE A 582 -34.65 14.91 16.09
CA ILE A 582 -34.33 13.56 16.58
C ILE A 582 -32.92 13.57 17.19
N ASP A 583 -32.82 13.03 18.40
CA ASP A 583 -31.56 12.79 19.06
C ASP A 583 -30.85 11.60 18.40
N LEU A 584 -29.66 11.83 17.84
CA LEU A 584 -28.79 10.79 17.25
C LEU A 584 -27.86 10.18 18.28
N GLY A 585 -27.67 10.83 19.44
CA GLY A 585 -26.82 10.40 20.55
C GLY A 585 -25.37 10.88 20.42
N VAL A 586 -24.50 10.17 21.13
CA VAL A 586 -23.05 10.45 21.23
C VAL A 586 -22.31 9.24 20.68
N PRO A 587 -21.85 9.25 19.43
CA PRO A 587 -21.02 8.18 18.88
C PRO A 587 -19.67 8.08 19.63
N ASN A 588 -19.09 6.89 19.68
CA ASN A 588 -17.79 6.67 20.29
C ASN A 588 -16.67 7.39 19.51
N ASN A 589 -15.47 7.39 20.07
CA ASN A 589 -14.31 8.00 19.43
C ASN A 589 -14.02 7.33 18.07
N ASN A 590 -13.85 8.16 17.04
CA ASN A 590 -13.64 7.76 15.63
C ASN A 590 -14.82 6.99 14.99
N GLU A 591 -15.99 6.91 15.61
CA GLU A 591 -17.20 6.44 14.93
C GLU A 591 -17.82 7.56 14.10
N ARG A 592 -18.15 7.24 12.86
CA ARG A 592 -18.84 8.17 11.95
C ARG A 592 -20.34 7.89 11.93
N ILE A 593 -21.15 8.94 11.77
CA ILE A 593 -22.59 8.78 11.53
C ILE A 593 -22.89 8.80 10.04
N GLY A 594 -23.78 7.91 9.62
CA GLY A 594 -24.27 7.81 8.26
C GLY A 594 -25.77 7.70 8.20
N PHE A 595 -26.32 7.93 7.01
CA PHE A 595 -27.75 7.91 6.77
C PHE A 595 -28.09 7.02 5.58
N PHE A 596 -29.32 6.54 5.53
CA PHE A 596 -29.84 5.81 4.39
C PHE A 596 -31.31 6.17 4.11
N LEU A 597 -31.68 6.13 2.85
CA LEU A 597 -33.04 6.38 2.38
C LEU A 597 -33.57 5.09 1.73
N ILE A 598 -34.71 4.61 2.18
CA ILE A 598 -35.46 3.52 1.53
C ILE A 598 -36.50 4.14 0.63
N GLN A 599 -36.34 4.04 -0.69
CA GLN A 599 -37.25 4.55 -1.66
C GLN A 599 -38.65 3.92 -1.49
N ASP A 600 -39.68 4.78 -1.28
CA ASP A 600 -41.05 4.33 -1.09
C ASP A 600 -41.22 3.30 0.04
N GLY A 601 -40.37 3.39 1.05
CA GLY A 601 -40.26 2.38 2.11
C GLY A 601 -41.53 2.24 2.93
N SER A 602 -42.20 3.35 3.20
CA SER A 602 -43.49 3.37 3.93
C SER A 602 -44.60 2.60 3.20
N ASP A 603 -44.74 2.78 1.87
CA ASP A 603 -45.78 2.12 1.10
C ASP A 603 -45.44 0.67 0.80
N LYS A 604 -44.15 0.34 0.61
CA LYS A 604 -43.70 -1.03 0.31
C LYS A 604 -43.71 -1.97 1.53
N TYR A 605 -43.40 -1.45 2.72
CA TYR A 605 -43.24 -2.27 3.94
C TYR A 605 -44.25 -1.94 5.04
N GLY A 606 -45.03 -0.87 4.89
CA GLY A 606 -45.94 -0.35 5.94
C GLY A 606 -45.15 0.24 7.11
N ASN A 607 -44.83 -0.55 8.11
CA ASN A 607 -43.89 -0.18 9.16
C ASN A 607 -42.58 -0.93 8.91
N VAL A 608 -41.52 -0.23 8.55
CA VAL A 608 -40.15 -0.78 8.48
C VAL A 608 -39.74 -1.18 9.89
N PRO A 609 -39.27 -2.43 10.13
CA PRO A 609 -38.88 -2.87 11.47
C PRO A 609 -37.65 -2.09 11.99
N ASN A 610 -37.49 -2.06 13.31
CA ASN A 610 -36.33 -1.44 13.97
C ASN A 610 -35.16 -2.42 14.23
N ASP A 611 -35.27 -3.67 13.80
CA ASP A 611 -34.26 -4.71 13.97
C ASP A 611 -33.39 -4.89 12.71
N LEU A 612 -32.97 -3.75 12.15
CA LEU A 612 -32.29 -3.66 10.87
C LEU A 612 -30.78 -3.84 11.00
N TYR A 613 -30.18 -4.40 9.95
CA TYR A 613 -28.74 -4.46 9.75
C TYR A 613 -28.39 -4.57 8.27
N PHE A 614 -27.15 -4.17 7.92
CA PHE A 614 -26.62 -4.30 6.58
C PHE A 614 -25.61 -5.45 6.50
N LEU A 615 -25.74 -6.29 5.45
CA LEU A 615 -24.78 -7.35 5.15
C LEU A 615 -24.11 -7.12 3.79
N SER A 616 -22.86 -7.50 3.71
CA SER A 616 -22.15 -7.64 2.44
C SER A 616 -22.66 -8.91 1.73
N PRO A 617 -23.14 -8.81 0.48
CA PRO A 617 -23.63 -9.99 -0.27
C PRO A 617 -22.53 -11.01 -0.55
N SER A 618 -21.27 -10.59 -0.62
CA SER A 618 -20.12 -11.44 -0.94
C SER A 618 -19.62 -12.23 0.27
N THR A 619 -19.59 -11.62 1.45
CA THR A 619 -19.02 -12.24 2.67
C THR A 619 -20.08 -12.76 3.65
N HIS A 620 -21.33 -12.28 3.56
CA HIS A 620 -22.42 -12.52 4.52
C HIS A 620 -22.09 -12.02 5.96
N LEU A 621 -21.12 -11.12 6.08
CA LEU A 621 -20.78 -10.40 7.32
C LEU A 621 -21.41 -9.01 7.32
N SER A 622 -21.31 -8.29 8.44
CA SER A 622 -21.72 -6.89 8.52
C SER A 622 -21.09 -6.10 7.37
N ALA A 623 -21.87 -5.21 6.76
CA ALA A 623 -21.38 -4.39 5.68
C ALA A 623 -20.28 -3.44 6.18
N ASN A 624 -19.32 -3.14 5.31
CA ASN A 624 -18.18 -2.27 5.59
C ASN A 624 -18.02 -1.27 4.46
N LEU A 625 -17.54 -0.07 4.75
CA LEU A 625 -17.33 0.99 3.74
C LEU A 625 -16.36 0.58 2.63
N ASN A 626 -15.39 -0.26 2.94
CA ASN A 626 -14.40 -0.77 1.99
C ASN A 626 -14.90 -1.99 1.18
N SER A 627 -16.18 -2.33 1.30
CA SER A 627 -16.76 -3.47 0.59
C SER A 627 -16.98 -3.14 -0.88
N SER A 628 -16.50 -3.99 -1.80
CA SER A 628 -16.67 -3.82 -3.25
C SER A 628 -18.09 -4.04 -3.77
N SER A 629 -19.06 -4.33 -2.89
CA SER A 629 -20.44 -4.64 -3.26
C SER A 629 -21.44 -3.85 -2.45
N THR A 630 -22.48 -3.31 -3.12
CA THR A 630 -23.61 -2.64 -2.46
C THR A 630 -24.22 -3.54 -1.39
N PRO A 631 -24.36 -3.06 -0.13
CA PRO A 631 -24.88 -3.87 0.96
C PRO A 631 -26.38 -4.15 0.79
N VAL A 632 -26.83 -5.23 1.42
CA VAL A 632 -28.24 -5.62 1.46
C VAL A 632 -28.81 -5.32 2.83
N LEU A 633 -29.98 -4.65 2.85
CA LEU A 633 -30.71 -4.36 4.08
C LEU A 633 -31.53 -5.60 4.52
N LEU A 634 -31.38 -6.00 5.75
CA LEU A 634 -32.11 -7.10 6.39
C LEU A 634 -32.77 -6.64 7.68
N SER A 635 -33.85 -7.34 8.01
CA SER A 635 -34.47 -7.31 9.34
C SER A 635 -34.32 -8.69 9.99
N ALA A 636 -33.97 -8.73 11.27
CA ALA A 636 -33.85 -9.98 12.00
C ALA A 636 -35.17 -10.73 12.09
N SER A 637 -36.30 -10.01 12.08
CA SER A 637 -37.66 -10.58 12.15
C SER A 637 -38.29 -10.87 10.79
N GLN A 638 -37.92 -10.14 9.72
CA GLN A 638 -38.56 -10.23 8.40
C GLN A 638 -37.64 -10.76 7.29
N GLY A 639 -36.34 -10.91 7.55
CA GLY A 639 -35.36 -11.31 6.55
C GLY A 639 -34.96 -10.19 5.60
N THR A 640 -34.56 -10.51 4.38
CA THR A 640 -34.05 -9.54 3.40
C THR A 640 -35.15 -8.60 2.89
N LEU A 641 -34.90 -7.30 2.95
CA LEU A 641 -35.82 -6.26 2.48
C LEU A 641 -35.43 -5.87 1.04
N THR A 642 -35.99 -6.55 0.03
CA THR A 642 -35.63 -6.37 -1.40
C THR A 642 -36.67 -5.63 -2.22
N ALA A 643 -37.83 -5.25 -1.64
CA ALA A 643 -38.91 -4.62 -2.38
C ALA A 643 -38.64 -3.14 -2.71
N ALA A 644 -37.65 -2.51 -2.08
CA ALA A 644 -37.26 -1.13 -2.29
C ALA A 644 -35.76 -0.97 -2.56
N GLN A 645 -35.38 0.08 -3.27
CA GLN A 645 -33.98 0.50 -3.35
C GLN A 645 -33.59 1.21 -2.05
N VAL A 646 -32.33 1.07 -1.68
CA VAL A 646 -31.74 1.75 -0.52
C VAL A 646 -30.58 2.59 -1.01
N PHE A 647 -30.58 3.85 -0.65
CA PHE A 647 -29.52 4.81 -0.97
C PHE A 647 -28.80 5.23 0.30
N HIS A 648 -27.50 5.31 0.23
CA HIS A 648 -26.63 5.62 1.37
C HIS A 648 -25.99 6.99 1.24
N SER A 649 -25.73 7.60 2.36
CA SER A 649 -24.97 8.85 2.42
C SER A 649 -23.48 8.67 2.11
N PHE A 650 -22.93 7.47 2.26
CA PHE A 650 -21.59 7.12 1.80
C PHE A 650 -21.66 6.56 0.38
N ASP A 651 -21.00 7.21 -0.54
CA ASP A 651 -21.04 6.88 -1.96
C ASP A 651 -20.57 5.44 -2.26
N SER A 652 -19.55 4.96 -1.53
CA SER A 652 -19.02 3.60 -1.67
C SER A 652 -20.05 2.49 -1.44
N LEU A 653 -21.13 2.78 -0.73
CA LEU A 653 -22.22 1.83 -0.45
C LEU A 653 -23.33 1.85 -1.52
N ASN A 654 -23.29 2.81 -2.44
CA ASN A 654 -24.27 2.92 -3.51
C ASN A 654 -23.84 2.14 -4.76
N PRO A 655 -24.79 1.73 -5.63
CA PRO A 655 -24.46 1.06 -6.88
C PRO A 655 -23.48 1.89 -7.73
N GLY A 656 -22.31 1.31 -8.04
CA GLY A 656 -21.27 1.98 -8.85
C GLY A 656 -20.59 3.16 -8.16
N GLY A 657 -20.68 3.29 -6.84
CA GLY A 657 -20.10 4.41 -6.10
C GLY A 657 -20.76 5.76 -6.39
N ALA A 658 -22.04 5.75 -6.81
CA ALA A 658 -22.73 6.97 -7.23
C ALA A 658 -23.15 7.84 -6.04
N PRO A 659 -22.92 9.16 -6.07
CA PRO A 659 -23.39 10.07 -5.04
C PRO A 659 -24.93 10.14 -5.05
N GLN A 660 -25.54 9.96 -3.89
CA GLN A 660 -26.99 10.04 -3.66
C GLN A 660 -27.34 11.12 -2.62
N VAL A 661 -26.33 11.83 -2.14
CA VAL A 661 -26.44 12.83 -1.09
C VAL A 661 -25.58 14.03 -1.43
N LEU A 662 -26.12 15.20 -1.20
CA LEU A 662 -25.42 16.47 -1.24
C LEU A 662 -25.38 17.05 0.18
N SER A 663 -24.23 17.55 0.59
CA SER A 663 -24.09 18.26 1.88
C SER A 663 -23.51 19.66 1.70
N GLY A 664 -23.84 20.55 2.64
CA GLY A 664 -23.35 21.91 2.65
C GLY A 664 -23.90 22.70 3.83
N VAL A 665 -23.50 23.94 3.94
CA VAL A 665 -23.97 24.86 4.98
C VAL A 665 -24.83 25.99 4.35
N LEU A 666 -25.67 26.62 5.13
CA LEU A 666 -26.36 27.84 4.70
C LEU A 666 -25.62 29.06 5.25
N PRO A 667 -25.51 30.15 4.46
CA PRO A 667 -24.84 31.36 4.93
C PRO A 667 -25.34 31.82 6.29
N GLY A 668 -24.46 31.97 7.28
CA GLY A 668 -24.77 32.38 8.64
C GLY A 668 -25.53 31.34 9.48
N GLN A 669 -25.61 30.07 9.04
CA GLN A 669 -26.14 28.96 9.84
C GLN A 669 -24.99 28.13 10.40
N HIS A 670 -25.25 27.36 11.48
CA HIS A 670 -24.24 26.57 12.21
C HIS A 670 -24.40 25.05 12.04
N ASP A 671 -25.37 24.63 11.22
CA ASP A 671 -25.74 23.24 11.02
C ASP A 671 -25.34 22.77 9.62
N LEU A 672 -24.85 21.52 9.52
CA LEU A 672 -24.63 20.88 8.24
C LEU A 672 -25.98 20.46 7.63
N GLN A 673 -26.29 20.96 6.45
CA GLN A 673 -27.48 20.56 5.70
C GLN A 673 -27.16 19.37 4.79
N ILE A 674 -28.06 18.40 4.70
CA ILE A 674 -27.95 17.20 3.89
C ILE A 674 -29.22 17.06 3.05
N GLY A 675 -29.05 16.96 1.73
CA GLY A 675 -30.14 16.69 0.78
C GLY A 675 -29.96 15.32 0.14
N PHE A 676 -31.03 14.55 0.03
CA PHE A 676 -31.07 13.21 -0.55
C PHE A 676 -31.78 13.22 -1.89
N GLU A 677 -31.28 12.42 -2.82
CA GLU A 677 -31.93 11.99 -4.06
C GLU A 677 -32.51 10.58 -3.84
N ASP A 678 -33.76 10.36 -4.14
CA ASP A 678 -34.45 9.08 -3.94
C ASP A 678 -34.55 8.21 -5.20
N MET A 679 -33.89 8.61 -6.27
CA MET A 679 -33.73 7.84 -7.49
C MET A 679 -32.26 7.66 -7.81
N GLN A 680 -31.93 6.54 -8.48
CA GLN A 680 -30.56 6.25 -8.87
C GLN A 680 -30.01 7.37 -9.78
N ASN A 681 -28.78 7.81 -9.52
CA ASN A 681 -28.09 8.82 -10.33
C ASN A 681 -28.17 8.51 -11.84
N GLY A 682 -28.57 9.48 -12.63
CA GLY A 682 -28.80 9.35 -14.07
C GLY A 682 -30.21 8.86 -14.47
N VAL A 683 -31.08 8.55 -13.49
CA VAL A 683 -32.50 8.22 -13.70
C VAL A 683 -33.38 9.25 -13.05
N GLY A 684 -32.97 9.79 -11.90
CA GLY A 684 -33.63 10.90 -11.20
C GLY A 684 -33.38 12.27 -11.85
N ASP A 685 -33.96 13.29 -11.29
CA ASP A 685 -33.75 14.69 -11.70
C ASP A 685 -32.50 15.32 -11.04
N ASN A 686 -31.88 14.61 -10.10
CA ASN A 686 -30.66 15.01 -9.38
C ASN A 686 -30.80 16.39 -8.71
N ASP A 687 -31.93 16.66 -8.09
CA ASP A 687 -32.20 17.93 -7.42
C ASP A 687 -31.94 17.91 -5.91
N PHE A 688 -31.74 16.71 -5.32
CA PHE A 688 -31.39 16.46 -3.93
C PHE A 688 -32.31 17.07 -2.88
N GLN A 689 -33.55 17.35 -3.25
CA GLN A 689 -34.53 17.88 -2.33
C GLN A 689 -35.60 16.87 -1.88
N ASP A 690 -35.53 15.63 -2.36
CA ASP A 690 -36.47 14.58 -1.99
C ASP A 690 -36.62 14.43 -0.48
N VAL A 691 -35.47 14.52 0.25
CA VAL A 691 -35.45 14.65 1.70
C VAL A 691 -34.32 15.57 2.10
N VAL A 692 -34.60 16.62 2.87
CA VAL A 692 -33.59 17.55 3.38
C VAL A 692 -33.63 17.58 4.91
N VAL A 693 -32.48 17.41 5.52
CA VAL A 693 -32.29 17.47 6.97
C VAL A 693 -31.09 18.36 7.32
N SER A 694 -31.04 18.82 8.57
CA SER A 694 -29.85 19.51 9.12
C SER A 694 -29.33 18.74 10.32
N ILE A 695 -28.01 18.69 10.47
CA ILE A 695 -27.31 18.05 11.58
C ILE A 695 -26.63 19.12 12.41
N HIS A 696 -26.97 19.16 13.68
CA HIS A 696 -26.35 19.99 14.70
C HIS A 696 -25.42 19.12 15.56
N ALA A 697 -24.18 19.60 15.80
CA ALA A 697 -23.25 19.03 16.75
C ALA A 697 -23.10 19.96 17.96
N SER A 698 -23.13 19.41 19.17
CA SER A 698 -23.09 20.21 20.42
C SER A 698 -21.83 21.05 20.60
N HIS A 699 -20.77 20.75 19.85
CA HIS A 699 -19.45 21.39 19.94
C HIS A 699 -18.97 21.97 18.59
N GLY A 700 -19.86 22.13 17.61
CA GLY A 700 -19.53 22.66 16.28
C GLY A 700 -20.01 24.11 16.08
N TYR A 701 -19.16 24.95 15.46
CA TYR A 701 -19.47 26.34 15.12
C TYR A 701 -19.10 26.64 13.66
N LEU A 702 -19.89 27.49 13.00
CA LEU A 702 -19.53 28.14 11.75
C LEU A 702 -19.00 29.53 12.03
N ILE A 703 -17.91 29.92 11.38
CA ILE A 703 -17.49 31.33 11.31
C ILE A 703 -17.94 31.83 9.94
N GLY A 704 -18.91 32.74 9.94
CA GLY A 704 -19.34 33.48 8.77
C GLY A 704 -18.48 34.73 8.56
#